data_4952bc99f3d85b4c6925a80829569a94
#
_entry.id   4952bc99f3d85b4c6925a80829569a94
#
_cell.length_a   1.000
_cell.length_b   1.000
_cell.length_c   1.000
_cell.angle_alpha   90.00
_cell.angle_beta   90.00
_cell.angle_gamma   90.00
#
_symmetry.space_group_name_H-M   'P 1'
#
loop_
_entity.id
_entity.type
_entity.pdbx_description
1 polymer ?
#
loop_
_entity_poly.entity_id
_entity_poly.type
_entity_poly.pdbx_seq_one_letter_code
_entity_poly.pdbx_strand_id
1 'polypeptide(L)'
;MKKYLLSILFAMFGIITYAQNEPAITLTAKVEGKPLTLNFAVSEAGHKFKVDWGDGNLVETEEIAVDDGWTTTTVTGTPLGEGKISVYGEKLVVLDCSYAANDGTKLTALDVTKATDLTKLTCNTHEITTLDVSKNVNLTELVCSNNPITSLDLSANTQLTSLDGTNMSLTEIDVTKNTALKKLMLNDNQIESIDLSANPELSTLNINNNLLSEIDLSQNTALATVNIQSNKLSTLDLSMCDKLSVVFCNGNEITSLKVGSVKTRLNCSDNRLSLANLPLPGSKYFIYAPQKGMPVAQRIWPGETIDLSTQDNLTGLAAEAQKTTFVWKTGDTELQEGTDYTVENNVFTFLKAFDEPVYCEMATAAFPDFADANIFKTENVTVETEPELYLTLTAQVDGNERNLTFASTTEANRIIVDWGDGKRVASEVIAMADEYGTTTTVTGTPAGEGHIKIYAREISVFGCDSRVDGAQVTAINTSAATDLRELNVYTNALKTLDLSQNANLEKLNCYNNSLEELDLTGNKKLTRLDAKDTPLAKIDLSQNTELDYLSLNNCPIEAIDLSNNTKLSSLYLLNCKLADIDLSKNTALTYVNLNNNQLTSLDVTASEALGTLFCMGNQLTELKADNVTKSVNCSKNNFTLATLPALPCKTYTYAPQNAMQIAAEVKAGETVDLSAQDNISGLLDCKVKTTYTWLTEDGEALVAGTDYTEEEGVFTFLVKQDVPVYCEMTTAAFPKFSGSNTFKTTTTLVEGGSSIEGTRHNAPVITATRGNVLITGLANGCDVKVYNLSGQTIAVQTSTGNAVNFSLEPGLYIVKANHISCKVNAQ
;
A
#
# COMPACT_ATOMS: atom_id res chain seq x y z
N MET A 1 50.76 -49.87 41.02
CA MET A 1 50.45 -48.50 41.21
C MET A 1 51.56 -47.46 40.80
N LYS A 2 52.60 -47.77 40.20
CA LYS A 2 53.66 -46.86 39.68
C LYS A 2 53.73 -46.72 38.17
N LYS A 3 52.89 -47.44 37.41
CA LYS A 3 52.82 -47.34 35.94
C LYS A 3 51.66 -46.53 35.43
N TYR A 4 50.75 -46.19 36.30
CA TYR A 4 49.56 -45.31 35.91
C TYR A 4 49.73 -43.86 36.29
N LEU A 5 50.76 -43.48 37.02
CA LEU A 5 51.05 -42.08 37.42
C LEU A 5 51.91 -41.36 36.37
N LEU A 6 52.59 -42.07 35.44
CA LEU A 6 53.40 -41.47 34.39
C LEU A 6 52.65 -41.18 33.10
N SER A 7 51.47 -41.83 32.88
CA SER A 7 50.59 -41.57 31.73
C SER A 7 49.62 -40.40 32.00
N ILE A 8 49.38 -40.00 33.25
CA ILE A 8 48.55 -38.84 33.59
C ILE A 8 49.36 -37.54 33.56
N LEU A 9 50.71 -37.64 33.75
CA LEU A 9 51.61 -36.48 33.67
C LEU A 9 52.00 -36.10 32.23
N PHE A 10 51.88 -37.03 31.25
CA PHE A 10 52.03 -36.70 29.81
C PHE A 10 50.74 -36.25 29.13
N ALA A 11 49.57 -36.45 29.75
CA ALA A 11 48.29 -35.90 29.26
C ALA A 11 47.95 -34.50 29.79
N MET A 12 48.76 -33.95 30.72
CA MET A 12 48.58 -32.56 31.22
C MET A 12 49.58 -31.55 30.64
N PHE A 13 50.43 -31.95 29.68
CA PHE A 13 51.33 -31.01 29.01
C PHE A 13 51.00 -30.79 27.53
N GLY A 14 49.78 -31.08 27.10
CA GLY A 14 49.36 -31.06 25.70
C GLY A 14 48.13 -30.22 25.42
N ILE A 15 47.68 -29.29 26.30
CA ILE A 15 46.70 -28.30 25.97
C ILE A 15 47.08 -26.98 26.69
N ILE A 16 48.13 -26.34 26.22
CA ILE A 16 48.19 -24.89 26.19
C ILE A 16 47.40 -24.56 24.93
N THR A 17 46.09 -24.45 25.03
CA THR A 17 45.30 -23.64 24.08
C THR A 17 45.85 -22.26 24.26
N TYR A 18 46.70 -21.82 23.34
CA TYR A 18 46.78 -20.40 23.04
C TYR A 18 45.35 -19.97 22.78
N ALA A 19 44.78 -19.13 23.61
CA ALA A 19 43.66 -18.33 23.21
C ALA A 19 44.15 -17.59 21.95
N GLN A 20 43.77 -18.09 20.77
CA GLN A 20 43.98 -17.34 19.55
C GLN A 20 43.23 -16.04 19.77
N ASN A 21 43.96 -14.91 19.85
CA ASN A 21 43.33 -13.62 19.79
C ASN A 21 42.44 -13.60 18.55
N GLU A 22 41.23 -13.14 18.68
CA GLU A 22 40.37 -12.93 17.51
C GLU A 22 41.08 -12.00 16.52
N PRO A 23 40.95 -12.22 15.20
CA PRO A 23 41.59 -11.34 14.23
C PRO A 23 41.05 -9.91 14.38
N ALA A 24 41.94 -8.92 14.26
CA ALA A 24 41.58 -7.51 14.26
C ALA A 24 40.78 -7.12 13.00
N ILE A 25 41.08 -7.81 11.88
CA ILE A 25 40.41 -7.61 10.59
C ILE A 25 40.18 -8.97 9.94
N THR A 26 39.03 -9.13 9.31
CA THR A 26 38.82 -10.24 8.37
C THR A 26 38.43 -9.70 6.99
N LEU A 27 39.02 -10.28 5.95
CA LEU A 27 38.73 -9.95 4.56
C LEU A 27 38.33 -11.24 3.83
N THR A 28 37.45 -11.11 2.85
CA THR A 28 37.18 -12.17 1.90
C THR A 28 37.55 -11.70 0.51
N ALA A 29 38.41 -12.40 -0.16
CA ALA A 29 38.91 -12.07 -1.49
C ALA A 29 38.53 -13.15 -2.50
N LYS A 30 38.51 -12.80 -3.77
CA LYS A 30 38.45 -13.79 -4.85
C LYS A 30 39.73 -14.60 -4.92
N VAL A 31 39.60 -15.92 -5.06
CA VAL A 31 40.76 -16.81 -5.18
C VAL A 31 41.07 -16.99 -6.67
N GLU A 32 41.88 -16.09 -7.22
CA GLU A 32 42.24 -16.03 -8.64
C GLU A 32 43.77 -16.28 -8.86
N GLY A 33 44.50 -16.64 -7.80
CA GLY A 33 45.95 -16.79 -7.85
C GLY A 33 46.73 -15.48 -7.97
N LYS A 34 46.03 -14.34 -7.76
CA LYS A 34 46.61 -12.98 -7.79
C LYS A 34 46.91 -12.50 -6.39
N PRO A 35 47.91 -11.64 -6.18
CA PRO A 35 48.22 -11.12 -4.85
C PRO A 35 47.18 -10.08 -4.38
N LEU A 36 47.04 -9.96 -3.07
CA LEU A 36 46.39 -8.84 -2.39
C LEU A 36 47.47 -8.08 -1.61
N THR A 37 47.41 -6.76 -1.72
CA THR A 37 48.31 -5.87 -0.98
C THR A 37 47.57 -5.17 0.13
N LEU A 38 48.05 -5.19 1.33
CA LEU A 38 47.55 -4.53 2.51
C LEU A 38 48.62 -3.59 3.05
N ASN A 39 48.25 -2.33 3.29
CA ASN A 39 49.12 -1.32 3.88
C ASN A 39 48.61 -0.97 5.29
N PHE A 40 49.48 -1.04 6.26
CA PHE A 40 49.18 -0.85 7.66
C PHE A 40 50.03 0.28 8.29
N ALA A 41 49.42 1.02 9.24
CA ALA A 41 50.14 1.79 10.19
C ALA A 41 49.56 1.62 11.60
N VAL A 42 50.42 1.77 12.63
CA VAL A 42 50.02 1.65 14.04
C VAL A 42 50.23 2.97 14.78
N SER A 43 49.59 3.13 15.95
CA SER A 43 49.76 4.32 16.78
C SER A 43 51.06 4.35 17.56
N GLU A 44 51.78 3.24 17.74
CA GLU A 44 53.00 3.11 18.57
C GLU A 44 54.00 2.16 17.88
N ALA A 45 55.28 2.35 18.05
CA ALA A 45 56.34 1.50 17.50
C ALA A 45 56.39 0.12 18.19
N GLY A 46 57.03 -0.84 17.52
CA GLY A 46 57.29 -2.18 18.06
C GLY A 46 56.19 -3.21 17.81
N HIS A 47 55.16 -2.88 17.05
CA HIS A 47 54.08 -3.82 16.70
C HIS A 47 54.38 -4.58 15.40
N LYS A 48 54.14 -5.89 15.42
CA LYS A 48 54.15 -6.80 14.26
C LYS A 48 52.81 -7.44 14.15
N PHE A 49 52.38 -7.70 12.93
CA PHE A 49 51.12 -8.39 12.66
C PHE A 49 51.35 -9.83 12.21
N LYS A 50 50.36 -10.67 12.33
CA LYS A 50 50.32 -11.99 11.75
C LYS A 50 49.17 -12.04 10.77
N VAL A 51 49.46 -12.56 9.59
CA VAL A 51 48.45 -12.68 8.51
C VAL A 51 48.29 -14.12 8.13
N ASP A 52 47.06 -14.59 8.17
CA ASP A 52 46.62 -15.87 7.56
C ASP A 52 46.01 -15.55 6.21
N TRP A 53 46.58 -16.04 5.14
CA TRP A 53 46.10 -15.81 3.77
C TRP A 53 45.06 -16.84 3.32
N GLY A 54 44.50 -17.61 4.25
CA GLY A 54 43.40 -18.57 4.00
C GLY A 54 43.85 -20.01 3.96
N ASP A 55 45.12 -20.32 4.36
CA ASP A 55 45.66 -21.66 4.45
C ASP A 55 45.87 -22.13 5.90
N GLY A 56 45.51 -21.29 6.89
CA GLY A 56 45.69 -21.54 8.32
C GLY A 56 47.11 -21.29 8.82
N ASN A 57 48.08 -20.87 7.97
CA ASN A 57 49.44 -20.55 8.35
C ASN A 57 49.58 -19.04 8.66
N LEU A 58 50.00 -18.72 9.87
CA LEU A 58 50.25 -17.37 10.31
C LEU A 58 51.65 -16.89 9.86
N VAL A 59 51.68 -15.91 8.96
CA VAL A 59 52.91 -15.25 8.51
C VAL A 59 53.11 -13.96 9.33
N GLU A 60 54.21 -13.87 10.07
CA GLU A 60 54.55 -12.66 10.83
C GLU A 60 55.16 -11.62 9.90
N THR A 61 54.70 -10.37 10.06
CA THR A 61 55.20 -9.23 9.27
C THR A 61 56.50 -8.67 9.85
N GLU A 62 57.18 -7.80 9.09
CA GLU A 62 58.10 -6.85 9.66
C GLU A 62 57.39 -5.96 10.67
N GLU A 63 58.15 -5.14 11.39
CA GLU A 63 57.58 -4.15 12.29
C GLU A 63 56.73 -3.10 11.49
N ILE A 64 55.50 -2.92 11.95
CA ILE A 64 54.56 -2.02 11.27
C ILE A 64 54.96 -0.55 11.55
N ALA A 65 54.96 0.28 10.51
CA ALA A 65 55.26 1.69 10.60
C ALA A 65 54.29 2.41 11.54
N VAL A 66 54.82 3.39 12.30
CA VAL A 66 53.97 4.32 13.08
C VAL A 66 53.34 5.32 12.13
N ASP A 67 52.05 5.63 12.32
CA ASP A 67 51.35 6.63 11.51
C ASP A 67 51.97 8.01 11.69
N ASP A 68 52.62 8.51 10.63
CA ASP A 68 53.15 9.86 10.51
C ASP A 68 52.39 10.70 9.46
N GLY A 69 51.27 10.14 8.98
CA GLY A 69 50.40 10.67 7.93
C GLY A 69 50.79 10.24 6.52
N TRP A 70 51.99 9.59 6.33
CA TRP A 70 52.50 9.24 5.00
C TRP A 70 53.08 7.82 4.91
N THR A 71 53.62 7.29 5.99
CA THR A 71 54.38 6.02 5.98
C THR A 71 53.47 4.85 6.38
N THR A 72 53.43 3.79 5.56
CA THR A 72 52.76 2.53 5.86
C THR A 72 53.69 1.36 5.62
N THR A 73 53.48 0.26 6.31
CA THR A 73 54.14 -1.04 6.03
C THR A 73 53.27 -1.84 5.07
N THR A 74 53.83 -2.24 3.94
CA THR A 74 53.19 -3.02 2.92
C THR A 74 53.37 -4.52 3.16
N VAL A 75 52.26 -5.25 3.18
CA VAL A 75 52.21 -6.71 3.30
C VAL A 75 51.44 -7.27 2.12
N THR A 76 52.08 -8.16 1.36
CA THR A 76 51.48 -8.76 0.16
C THR A 76 51.44 -10.29 0.26
N GLY A 77 50.32 -10.88 -0.11
CA GLY A 77 50.14 -12.32 -0.16
C GLY A 77 49.06 -12.73 -1.12
N THR A 78 48.99 -13.98 -1.49
CA THR A 78 47.96 -14.50 -2.38
C THR A 78 46.89 -15.21 -1.57
N PRO A 79 45.60 -14.80 -1.68
CA PRO A 79 44.50 -15.47 -1.01
C PRO A 79 44.40 -16.95 -1.42
N LEU A 80 44.22 -17.86 -0.45
CA LEU A 80 44.13 -19.30 -0.60
C LEU A 80 42.78 -19.81 -0.04
N GLY A 81 42.56 -21.13 -0.19
CA GLY A 81 41.38 -21.78 0.33
C GLY A 81 40.05 -21.15 -0.14
N GLU A 82 39.23 -20.67 0.79
CA GLU A 82 37.97 -19.99 0.51
C GLU A 82 38.16 -18.47 0.34
N GLY A 83 39.41 -17.98 0.28
CA GLY A 83 39.68 -16.55 0.15
C GLY A 83 39.54 -15.76 1.44
N LYS A 84 39.33 -16.38 2.58
CA LYS A 84 39.22 -15.75 3.88
C LYS A 84 40.62 -15.44 4.45
N ILE A 85 40.87 -14.14 4.62
CA ILE A 85 42.14 -13.63 5.15
C ILE A 85 41.90 -13.11 6.56
N SER A 86 42.78 -13.44 7.50
CA SER A 86 42.70 -12.98 8.88
C SER A 86 43.96 -12.25 9.29
N VAL A 87 43.84 -11.04 9.81
CA VAL A 87 44.94 -10.19 10.27
C VAL A 87 44.82 -10.05 11.79
N TYR A 88 45.91 -10.45 12.47
CA TYR A 88 46.04 -10.38 13.91
C TYR A 88 47.11 -9.34 14.27
N GLY A 89 46.72 -8.36 15.08
CA GLY A 89 47.56 -7.26 15.51
C GLY A 89 46.79 -6.30 16.39
N GLU A 90 47.52 -5.39 17.04
CA GLU A 90 46.96 -4.39 17.92
C GLU A 90 47.46 -3.00 17.48
N LYS A 91 46.79 -1.94 17.98
CA LYS A 91 47.13 -0.54 17.72
C LYS A 91 47.04 -0.12 16.25
N LEU A 92 46.24 -0.81 15.45
CA LEU A 92 46.04 -0.48 14.04
C LEU A 92 45.25 0.82 13.91
N VAL A 93 45.81 1.83 13.27
CA VAL A 93 45.17 3.13 13.02
C VAL A 93 44.95 3.39 11.53
N VAL A 94 45.72 2.81 10.64
CA VAL A 94 45.54 2.92 9.18
C VAL A 94 45.44 1.55 8.54
N LEU A 95 44.39 1.35 7.76
CA LEU A 95 44.26 0.26 6.81
C LEU A 95 44.02 0.82 5.43
N ASP A 96 44.91 0.49 4.48
CA ASP A 96 44.70 0.68 3.07
C ASP A 96 44.78 -0.69 2.36
N CYS A 97 43.67 -1.15 1.89
CA CYS A 97 43.52 -2.38 1.10
C CYS A 97 42.97 -2.08 -0.29
N SER A 98 43.16 -0.86 -0.80
CA SER A 98 42.68 -0.42 -2.11
C SER A 98 43.16 -1.34 -3.24
N TYR A 99 42.30 -1.59 -4.23
CA TYR A 99 42.63 -2.40 -5.38
C TYR A 99 43.69 -1.73 -6.26
N ALA A 100 44.83 -2.38 -6.40
CA ALA A 100 45.87 -1.97 -7.35
C ALA A 100 45.51 -2.48 -8.77
N ALA A 101 45.21 -1.56 -9.68
CA ALA A 101 44.53 -1.80 -10.97
C ALA A 101 45.12 -2.84 -11.92
N ASN A 102 46.39 -3.28 -11.75
CA ASN A 102 47.03 -4.08 -12.79
C ASN A 102 47.29 -5.54 -12.43
N ASP A 103 47.37 -5.97 -11.18
CA ASP A 103 47.77 -7.32 -10.80
C ASP A 103 47.07 -7.91 -9.53
N GLY A 104 46.17 -7.19 -8.90
CA GLY A 104 45.57 -7.61 -7.62
C GLY A 104 44.32 -8.48 -7.74
N THR A 105 43.88 -9.02 -6.63
CA THR A 105 42.56 -9.64 -6.47
C THR A 105 41.59 -8.70 -5.78
N LYS A 106 40.29 -8.88 -6.03
CA LYS A 106 39.22 -8.07 -5.44
C LYS A 106 38.70 -8.67 -4.15
N LEU A 107 38.42 -7.79 -3.18
CA LEU A 107 37.67 -8.15 -1.98
C LEU A 107 36.17 -8.20 -2.28
N THR A 108 35.50 -9.14 -1.65
CA THR A 108 34.03 -9.29 -1.66
C THR A 108 33.41 -8.99 -0.30
N ALA A 109 34.22 -9.02 0.78
CA ALA A 109 33.81 -8.63 2.12
C ALA A 109 34.98 -8.07 2.93
N LEU A 110 34.69 -7.17 3.85
CA LEU A 110 35.63 -6.58 4.78
C LEU A 110 34.96 -6.36 6.15
N ASP A 111 35.51 -6.97 7.20
CA ASP A 111 35.11 -6.73 8.59
C ASP A 111 36.24 -6.05 9.34
N VAL A 112 36.03 -4.83 9.78
CA VAL A 112 36.95 -3.98 10.57
C VAL A 112 36.40 -3.70 11.98
N THR A 113 35.32 -4.35 12.39
CA THR A 113 34.60 -4.07 13.64
C THR A 113 35.44 -4.29 14.90
N LYS A 114 36.52 -5.07 14.81
CA LYS A 114 37.48 -5.33 15.91
C LYS A 114 38.65 -4.34 15.90
N ALA A 115 38.90 -3.64 14.80
CA ALA A 115 39.95 -2.65 14.67
C ALA A 115 39.46 -1.26 15.14
N THR A 116 39.11 -1.14 16.41
CA THR A 116 38.44 0.06 16.98
C THR A 116 39.28 1.31 17.02
N ASP A 117 40.62 1.19 16.89
CA ASP A 117 41.56 2.31 16.88
C ASP A 117 41.75 2.96 15.50
N LEU A 118 41.07 2.39 14.44
CA LEU A 118 41.20 2.92 13.07
C LEU A 118 40.80 4.38 12.98
N THR A 119 41.69 5.18 12.41
CA THR A 119 41.48 6.58 12.06
C THR A 119 41.36 6.79 10.56
N LYS A 120 41.94 5.89 9.75
CA LYS A 120 41.88 5.93 8.28
C LYS A 120 41.60 4.53 7.73
N LEU A 121 40.60 4.46 6.85
CA LEU A 121 40.22 3.25 6.12
C LEU A 121 40.13 3.56 4.63
N THR A 122 40.94 2.85 3.81
CA THR A 122 40.87 2.89 2.35
C THR A 122 40.60 1.47 1.82
N CYS A 123 39.44 1.26 1.19
CA CYS A 123 39.02 -0.03 0.65
C CYS A 123 38.29 0.12 -0.70
N ASN A 124 38.73 1.06 -1.50
CA ASN A 124 38.08 1.39 -2.78
C ASN A 124 38.38 0.36 -3.88
N THR A 125 37.50 0.34 -4.87
CA THR A 125 37.64 -0.40 -6.15
C THR A 125 37.59 -1.93 -5.98
N HIS A 126 36.75 -2.40 -5.07
CA HIS A 126 36.49 -3.81 -4.80
C HIS A 126 35.06 -4.22 -5.22
N GLU A 127 34.59 -5.33 -4.71
CA GLU A 127 33.22 -5.84 -4.87
C GLU A 127 32.53 -6.01 -3.51
N ILE A 128 32.86 -5.13 -2.56
CA ILE A 128 32.26 -5.13 -1.23
C ILE A 128 30.84 -4.59 -1.35
N THR A 129 29.86 -5.37 -0.88
CA THR A 129 28.44 -5.00 -0.93
C THR A 129 27.93 -4.35 0.35
N THR A 130 28.61 -4.59 1.48
CA THR A 130 28.27 -4.04 2.80
C THR A 130 29.56 -3.70 3.55
N LEU A 131 29.54 -2.59 4.28
CA LEU A 131 30.66 -2.15 5.12
C LEU A 131 30.14 -1.64 6.46
N ASP A 132 30.49 -2.33 7.55
CA ASP A 132 30.16 -1.92 8.91
C ASP A 132 31.35 -1.20 9.55
N VAL A 133 31.21 0.12 9.78
CA VAL A 133 32.19 0.97 10.46
C VAL A 133 31.68 1.47 11.82
N SER A 134 30.60 0.91 12.35
CA SER A 134 29.96 1.36 13.61
C SER A 134 30.84 1.25 14.85
N LYS A 135 31.89 0.42 14.82
CA LYS A 135 32.88 0.27 15.90
C LYS A 135 34.12 1.11 15.71
N ASN A 136 34.31 1.69 14.53
CA ASN A 136 35.49 2.48 14.19
C ASN A 136 35.21 3.99 14.46
N VAL A 137 34.88 4.30 15.71
CA VAL A 137 34.40 5.64 16.12
C VAL A 137 35.48 6.74 15.97
N ASN A 138 36.73 6.35 15.83
CA ASN A 138 37.90 7.25 15.67
C ASN A 138 38.16 7.59 14.18
N LEU A 139 37.37 7.05 13.23
CA LEU A 139 37.60 7.35 11.81
C LEU A 139 37.51 8.86 11.52
N THR A 140 38.60 9.37 10.93
CA THR A 140 38.69 10.72 10.38
C THR A 140 38.69 10.75 8.87
N GLU A 141 39.05 9.62 8.21
CA GLU A 141 39.08 9.47 6.77
C GLU A 141 38.55 8.09 6.37
N LEU A 142 37.55 8.06 5.48
CA LEU A 142 36.98 6.85 4.88
C LEU A 142 36.99 7.00 3.37
N VAL A 143 37.65 6.07 2.67
CA VAL A 143 37.65 5.93 1.22
C VAL A 143 37.11 4.53 0.87
N CYS A 144 35.88 4.44 0.42
CA CYS A 144 35.18 3.19 0.05
C CYS A 144 34.59 3.22 -1.36
N SER A 145 35.07 4.15 -2.17
CA SER A 145 34.58 4.37 -3.56
C SER A 145 34.73 3.16 -4.46
N ASN A 146 33.93 3.11 -5.55
CA ASN A 146 33.94 2.01 -6.53
C ASN A 146 33.70 0.63 -5.91
N ASN A 147 32.73 0.53 -5.03
CA ASN A 147 32.18 -0.70 -4.48
C ASN A 147 30.66 -0.73 -4.67
N PRO A 148 30.00 -1.87 -4.84
CA PRO A 148 28.54 -1.94 -4.99
C PRO A 148 27.82 -1.87 -3.63
N ILE A 149 28.17 -0.87 -2.79
CA ILE A 149 27.55 -0.62 -1.48
C ILE A 149 26.31 0.24 -1.70
N THR A 150 25.14 -0.26 -1.29
CA THR A 150 23.85 0.43 -1.47
C THR A 150 23.43 1.28 -0.26
N SER A 151 24.03 1.04 0.91
CA SER A 151 23.77 1.81 2.13
C SER A 151 25.02 1.84 3.02
N LEU A 152 25.25 2.97 3.71
CA LEU A 152 26.40 3.18 4.59
C LEU A 152 25.96 3.96 5.83
N ASP A 153 26.02 3.32 7.01
CA ASP A 153 25.73 3.98 8.29
C ASP A 153 27.00 4.61 8.87
N LEU A 154 27.00 5.93 8.97
CA LEU A 154 28.10 6.75 9.52
C LEU A 154 27.77 7.38 10.86
N SER A 155 26.65 7.02 11.49
CA SER A 155 26.14 7.66 12.71
C SER A 155 27.11 7.60 13.90
N ALA A 156 27.99 6.57 13.94
CA ALA A 156 29.01 6.40 14.96
C ALA A 156 30.33 7.16 14.66
N ASN A 157 30.58 7.56 13.40
CA ASN A 157 31.85 8.11 12.95
C ASN A 157 31.88 9.65 13.01
N THR A 158 31.61 10.21 14.19
CA THR A 158 31.37 11.64 14.38
C THR A 158 32.65 12.50 14.19
N GLN A 159 33.80 11.87 14.12
CA GLN A 159 35.12 12.56 13.88
C GLN A 159 35.50 12.61 12.40
N LEU A 160 34.63 12.08 11.52
CA LEU A 160 34.91 11.98 10.09
C LEU A 160 35.07 13.37 9.47
N THR A 161 36.26 13.63 8.88
CA THR A 161 36.58 14.88 8.20
C THR A 161 36.60 14.74 6.68
N SER A 162 36.77 13.49 6.16
CA SER A 162 36.81 13.18 4.74
C SER A 162 36.10 11.89 4.45
N LEU A 163 35.15 11.92 3.53
CA LEU A 163 34.47 10.77 2.98
C LEU A 163 34.62 10.75 1.46
N ASP A 164 35.05 9.60 0.93
CA ASP A 164 34.95 9.26 -0.49
C ASP A 164 34.10 8.00 -0.69
N GLY A 165 32.83 8.24 -1.03
CA GLY A 165 31.82 7.26 -1.42
C GLY A 165 31.44 7.37 -2.89
N THR A 166 32.41 7.72 -3.76
CA THR A 166 32.21 7.83 -5.21
C THR A 166 31.84 6.47 -5.82
N ASN A 167 30.90 6.47 -6.77
CA ASN A 167 30.54 5.32 -7.60
C ASN A 167 30.26 4.05 -6.77
N MET A 168 29.30 4.17 -5.86
CA MET A 168 28.85 3.07 -5.01
C MET A 168 27.50 2.51 -5.54
N SER A 169 26.45 2.91 -5.27
CA SER A 169 25.05 2.67 -5.69
C SER A 169 24.12 3.21 -4.62
N LEU A 170 24.57 4.28 -3.93
CA LEU A 170 23.81 4.91 -2.87
C LEU A 170 22.60 5.63 -3.44
N THR A 171 21.42 5.39 -2.85
CA THR A 171 20.22 6.17 -3.10
C THR A 171 20.00 7.26 -2.05
N GLU A 172 20.59 7.08 -0.85
CA GLU A 172 20.56 8.03 0.26
C GLU A 172 21.83 7.88 1.11
N ILE A 173 22.16 8.90 1.87
CA ILE A 173 23.19 8.88 2.91
C ILE A 173 22.90 9.94 3.98
N ASP A 174 23.00 9.58 5.26
CA ASP A 174 22.90 10.51 6.38
C ASP A 174 24.29 10.89 6.88
N VAL A 175 24.64 12.18 6.74
CA VAL A 175 25.89 12.77 7.23
C VAL A 175 25.66 13.80 8.35
N THR A 176 24.45 13.89 8.90
CA THR A 176 24.08 14.88 9.93
C THR A 176 24.84 14.70 11.25
N LYS A 177 25.36 13.51 11.51
CA LYS A 177 26.22 13.23 12.69
C LYS A 177 27.69 13.52 12.45
N ASN A 178 28.11 13.66 11.19
CA ASN A 178 29.51 13.84 10.80
C ASN A 178 29.85 15.35 10.70
N THR A 179 29.67 16.09 11.77
CA THR A 179 29.73 17.56 11.80
C THR A 179 31.14 18.14 11.54
N ALA A 180 32.18 17.31 11.60
CA ALA A 180 33.57 17.67 11.31
C ALA A 180 33.94 17.53 9.83
N LEU A 181 33.01 17.13 8.94
CA LEU A 181 33.27 16.91 7.52
C LEU A 181 33.77 18.20 6.84
N LYS A 182 34.91 18.05 6.14
CA LYS A 182 35.54 19.08 5.31
C LYS A 182 35.54 18.73 3.84
N LYS A 183 35.59 17.43 3.53
CA LYS A 183 35.59 16.90 2.18
C LYS A 183 34.56 15.79 2.05
N LEU A 184 33.63 15.96 1.12
CA LEU A 184 32.57 14.98 0.80
C LEU A 184 32.55 14.71 -0.70
N MET A 185 32.82 13.45 -1.08
CA MET A 185 32.86 12.98 -2.46
C MET A 185 31.82 11.87 -2.57
N LEU A 186 30.70 12.12 -3.28
CA LEU A 186 29.56 11.22 -3.49
C LEU A 186 29.13 11.17 -4.97
N ASN A 187 30.04 11.52 -5.85
CA ASN A 187 29.74 11.54 -7.28
C ASN A 187 29.45 10.13 -7.82
N ASP A 188 28.70 10.06 -8.91
CA ASP A 188 28.34 8.83 -9.60
C ASP A 188 27.54 7.85 -8.71
N ASN A 189 26.49 8.36 -8.04
CA ASN A 189 25.52 7.60 -7.26
C ASN A 189 24.08 7.86 -7.76
N GLN A 190 23.07 7.50 -6.98
CA GLN A 190 21.64 7.68 -7.29
C GLN A 190 20.92 8.49 -6.21
N ILE A 191 21.64 9.45 -5.59
CA ILE A 191 21.14 10.22 -4.45
C ILE A 191 20.12 11.25 -4.95
N GLU A 192 18.90 11.18 -4.40
CA GLU A 192 17.79 12.09 -4.74
C GLU A 192 17.74 13.32 -3.83
N SER A 193 18.20 13.19 -2.57
CA SER A 193 18.27 14.28 -1.60
C SER A 193 19.42 14.07 -0.60
N ILE A 194 19.93 15.16 -0.02
CA ILE A 194 20.94 15.11 1.04
C ILE A 194 20.79 16.31 1.97
N ASP A 195 20.85 16.07 3.29
CA ASP A 195 20.90 17.13 4.30
C ASP A 195 22.35 17.42 4.72
N LEU A 196 22.83 18.63 4.38
CA LEU A 196 24.17 19.12 4.71
C LEU A 196 24.16 20.25 5.78
N SER A 197 23.00 20.52 6.38
CA SER A 197 22.83 21.62 7.36
C SER A 197 23.73 21.49 8.59
N ALA A 198 24.12 20.27 8.95
CA ALA A 198 24.98 19.97 10.09
C ALA A 198 26.49 19.96 9.76
N ASN A 199 26.89 20.30 8.51
CA ASN A 199 28.31 20.23 8.07
C ASN A 199 28.90 21.62 7.71
N PRO A 200 28.98 22.59 8.63
CA PRO A 200 29.37 23.96 8.32
C PRO A 200 30.87 24.12 7.93
N GLU A 201 31.70 23.12 8.26
CA GLU A 201 33.12 23.11 7.90
C GLU A 201 33.40 22.56 6.49
N LEU A 202 32.36 22.13 5.78
CA LEU A 202 32.50 21.54 4.45
C LEU A 202 33.11 22.54 3.48
N SER A 203 34.31 22.24 2.98
CA SER A 203 35.09 23.08 2.07
C SER A 203 35.11 22.54 0.63
N THR A 204 34.92 21.23 0.48
CA THR A 204 34.86 20.54 -0.81
C THR A 204 33.66 19.61 -0.86
N LEU A 205 32.77 19.89 -1.78
CA LEU A 205 31.62 19.07 -2.10
C LEU A 205 31.72 18.59 -3.55
N ASN A 206 31.70 17.28 -3.77
CA ASN A 206 31.58 16.68 -5.08
C ASN A 206 30.43 15.67 -5.05
N ILE A 207 29.32 16.02 -5.68
CA ILE A 207 28.08 15.20 -5.74
C ILE A 207 27.51 15.20 -7.16
N ASN A 208 28.38 15.31 -8.16
CA ASN A 208 28.00 15.26 -9.55
C ASN A 208 27.47 13.87 -9.97
N ASN A 209 26.72 13.82 -11.05
CA ASN A 209 26.09 12.61 -11.57
C ASN A 209 25.26 11.90 -10.50
N ASN A 210 24.27 12.59 -9.97
CA ASN A 210 23.25 12.10 -9.05
C ASN A 210 21.85 12.52 -9.54
N LEU A 211 20.83 12.39 -8.71
CA LEU A 211 19.42 12.65 -9.06
C LEU A 211 18.83 13.83 -8.28
N LEU A 212 19.67 14.70 -7.69
CA LEU A 212 19.24 15.82 -6.87
C LEU A 212 18.34 16.79 -7.64
N SER A 213 17.12 17.02 -7.17
CA SER A 213 16.22 18.07 -7.67
C SER A 213 16.33 19.39 -6.91
N GLU A 214 16.82 19.34 -5.66
CA GLU A 214 17.10 20.49 -4.81
C GLU A 214 18.29 20.22 -3.89
N ILE A 215 18.91 21.27 -3.37
CA ILE A 215 19.95 21.22 -2.36
C ILE A 215 20.01 22.55 -1.61
N ASP A 216 20.06 22.49 -0.27
CA ASP A 216 20.31 23.65 0.59
C ASP A 216 21.78 23.69 1.06
N LEU A 217 22.53 24.71 0.63
CA LEU A 217 23.92 24.96 1.01
C LEU A 217 24.09 26.23 1.88
N SER A 218 23.02 26.76 2.42
CA SER A 218 23.00 27.99 3.19
C SER A 218 23.87 27.95 4.46
N GLN A 219 24.06 26.75 5.04
CA GLN A 219 24.88 26.54 6.24
C GLN A 219 26.35 26.21 5.90
N ASN A 220 26.68 25.90 4.65
CA ASN A 220 28.01 25.42 4.25
C ASN A 220 28.91 26.57 3.78
N THR A 221 29.04 27.61 4.60
CA THR A 221 29.74 28.87 4.27
C THR A 221 31.27 28.72 4.09
N ALA A 222 31.82 27.55 4.44
CA ALA A 222 33.23 27.25 4.23
C ALA A 222 33.54 26.73 2.81
N LEU A 223 32.53 26.44 1.98
CA LEU A 223 32.69 25.87 0.64
C LEU A 223 33.62 26.72 -0.24
N ALA A 224 34.66 26.07 -0.75
CA ALA A 224 35.61 26.61 -1.71
C ALA A 224 35.51 25.90 -3.07
N THR A 225 35.18 24.62 -3.09
CA THR A 225 34.98 23.83 -4.29
C THR A 225 33.61 23.11 -4.23
N VAL A 226 32.79 23.37 -5.23
CA VAL A 226 31.46 22.73 -5.42
C VAL A 226 31.41 22.12 -6.81
N ASN A 227 31.21 20.83 -6.87
CA ASN A 227 30.89 20.11 -8.11
C ASN A 227 29.55 19.38 -7.95
N ILE A 228 28.54 19.90 -8.61
CA ILE A 228 27.16 19.44 -8.55
C ILE A 228 26.57 19.26 -9.97
N GLN A 229 27.48 19.17 -10.97
CA GLN A 229 27.10 18.99 -12.36
C GLN A 229 26.27 17.71 -12.57
N SER A 230 25.49 17.65 -13.65
CA SER A 230 24.71 16.46 -14.02
C SER A 230 23.80 15.96 -12.89
N ASN A 231 22.93 16.84 -12.41
CA ASN A 231 21.82 16.59 -11.53
C ASN A 231 20.52 17.12 -12.16
N LYS A 232 19.45 17.28 -11.38
CA LYS A 232 18.14 17.77 -11.83
C LYS A 232 17.74 19.10 -11.17
N LEU A 233 18.72 19.89 -10.69
CA LEU A 233 18.47 21.12 -9.94
C LEU A 233 17.79 22.17 -10.83
N SER A 234 16.67 22.74 -10.36
CA SER A 234 15.99 23.87 -11.00
C SER A 234 16.47 25.23 -10.50
N THR A 235 17.04 25.27 -9.31
CA THR A 235 17.62 26.47 -8.68
C THR A 235 18.90 26.09 -7.93
N LEU A 236 19.81 27.06 -7.77
CA LEU A 236 21.00 26.89 -6.92
C LEU A 236 21.35 28.22 -6.28
N ASP A 237 21.39 28.25 -4.95
CA ASP A 237 21.78 29.44 -4.16
C ASP A 237 23.09 29.17 -3.43
N LEU A 238 24.17 29.85 -3.86
CA LEU A 238 25.50 29.81 -3.27
C LEU A 238 25.88 31.19 -2.73
N SER A 239 24.91 32.09 -2.52
CA SER A 239 25.18 33.48 -2.09
C SER A 239 25.83 33.58 -0.73
N MET A 240 25.68 32.58 0.14
CA MET A 240 26.29 32.54 1.47
C MET A 240 27.71 31.98 1.46
N CYS A 241 28.24 31.50 0.30
CA CYS A 241 29.52 30.83 0.20
C CYS A 241 30.62 31.80 -0.29
N ASP A 242 31.14 32.66 0.57
CA ASP A 242 32.12 33.72 0.22
C ASP A 242 33.52 33.20 -0.14
N LYS A 243 33.82 31.92 0.08
CA LYS A 243 35.13 31.31 -0.16
C LYS A 243 35.25 30.63 -1.51
N LEU A 244 34.22 30.64 -2.34
CA LEU A 244 34.16 29.88 -3.59
C LEU A 244 35.35 30.23 -4.51
N SER A 245 36.01 29.18 -4.98
CA SER A 245 37.06 29.23 -5.98
C SER A 245 36.67 28.50 -7.26
N VAL A 246 36.05 27.35 -7.13
CA VAL A 246 35.65 26.49 -8.26
C VAL A 246 34.21 26.02 -8.06
N VAL A 247 33.37 26.25 -9.07
CA VAL A 247 31.97 25.80 -9.11
C VAL A 247 31.70 25.15 -10.48
N PHE A 248 31.27 23.91 -10.44
CA PHE A 248 30.71 23.18 -11.56
C PHE A 248 29.26 22.85 -11.28
N CYS A 249 28.32 23.49 -11.96
CA CYS A 249 26.89 23.26 -11.86
C CYS A 249 26.25 23.05 -13.24
N ASN A 250 27.07 22.77 -14.26
CA ASN A 250 26.59 22.49 -15.62
C ASN A 250 25.79 21.17 -15.71
N GLY A 251 24.96 21.03 -16.73
CA GLY A 251 24.16 19.83 -16.94
C GLY A 251 23.05 19.65 -15.89
N ASN A 252 22.41 20.74 -15.48
CA ASN A 252 21.22 20.76 -14.62
C ASN A 252 20.02 21.38 -15.37
N GLU A 253 18.96 21.73 -14.65
CA GLU A 253 17.77 22.43 -15.13
C GLU A 253 17.67 23.86 -14.53
N ILE A 254 18.80 24.46 -14.16
CA ILE A 254 18.83 25.70 -13.36
C ILE A 254 18.32 26.90 -14.19
N THR A 255 17.26 27.53 -13.70
CA THR A 255 16.70 28.79 -14.22
C THR A 255 17.14 29.99 -13.35
N SER A 256 17.53 29.76 -12.09
CA SER A 256 17.98 30.79 -11.15
C SER A 256 19.26 30.33 -10.44
N LEU A 257 20.35 30.99 -10.73
CA LEU A 257 21.65 30.78 -10.08
C LEU A 257 22.04 32.02 -9.30
N LYS A 258 22.11 31.92 -7.96
CA LYS A 258 22.65 32.95 -7.11
C LYS A 258 24.02 32.54 -6.66
N VAL A 259 25.03 33.30 -7.07
CA VAL A 259 26.41 33.08 -6.71
C VAL A 259 27.11 34.42 -6.54
N GLY A 260 27.93 34.51 -5.49
CA GLY A 260 28.82 35.68 -5.28
C GLY A 260 30.03 35.61 -6.17
N SER A 261 31.16 36.10 -5.68
CA SER A 261 32.46 36.07 -6.40
C SER A 261 33.01 34.65 -6.40
N VAL A 262 33.31 34.10 -7.59
CA VAL A 262 34.01 32.81 -7.77
C VAL A 262 35.38 33.07 -8.33
N LYS A 263 36.45 32.80 -7.55
CA LYS A 263 37.80 33.27 -7.87
C LYS A 263 38.41 32.66 -9.13
N THR A 264 38.26 31.36 -9.33
CA THR A 264 39.00 30.65 -10.40
C THR A 264 38.11 30.22 -11.55
N ARG A 265 37.07 29.45 -11.28
CA ARG A 265 36.25 28.88 -12.34
C ARG A 265 34.78 28.76 -11.92
N LEU A 266 33.89 29.25 -12.77
CA LEU A 266 32.47 28.91 -12.75
C LEU A 266 32.11 28.27 -14.08
N ASN A 267 31.51 27.08 -14.05
CA ASN A 267 30.87 26.47 -15.20
C ASN A 267 29.37 26.27 -14.88
N CYS A 268 28.55 27.07 -15.55
CA CYS A 268 27.08 26.99 -15.47
C CYS A 268 26.44 26.73 -16.84
N SER A 269 27.20 26.20 -17.82
CA SER A 269 26.70 25.83 -19.13
C SER A 269 25.68 24.68 -19.03
N ASP A 270 24.96 24.42 -20.10
CA ASP A 270 23.99 23.32 -20.17
C ASP A 270 22.94 23.34 -19.05
N ASN A 271 22.41 24.55 -18.78
CA ASN A 271 21.31 24.84 -17.86
C ASN A 271 20.20 25.58 -18.63
N ARG A 272 19.21 26.13 -17.93
CA ARG A 272 18.09 26.92 -18.46
C ARG A 272 18.16 28.39 -18.07
N LEU A 273 19.36 28.92 -17.85
CA LEU A 273 19.56 30.31 -17.49
C LEU A 273 19.21 31.23 -18.67
N SER A 274 18.45 32.28 -18.43
CA SER A 274 18.20 33.33 -19.40
C SER A 274 19.39 34.25 -19.50
N LEU A 275 19.50 35.06 -20.57
CA LEU A 275 20.58 36.05 -20.70
C LEU A 275 20.57 37.04 -19.54
N ALA A 276 19.41 37.45 -19.06
CA ALA A 276 19.25 38.35 -17.92
C ALA A 276 19.62 37.72 -16.58
N ASN A 277 19.58 36.40 -16.45
CA ASN A 277 19.82 35.67 -15.20
C ASN A 277 21.20 35.02 -15.14
N LEU A 278 22.03 35.19 -16.19
CA LEU A 278 23.40 34.76 -16.12
C LEU A 278 24.19 35.53 -15.04
N PRO A 279 24.89 34.82 -14.15
CA PRO A 279 25.68 35.48 -13.11
C PRO A 279 26.90 36.18 -13.69
N LEU A 280 27.40 37.16 -12.97
CA LEU A 280 28.64 37.85 -13.31
C LEU A 280 29.67 37.62 -12.19
N PRO A 281 30.29 36.44 -12.07
CA PRO A 281 31.06 36.00 -10.91
C PRO A 281 32.43 36.65 -10.77
N GLY A 282 32.93 37.32 -11.84
CA GLY A 282 34.28 37.84 -11.88
C GLY A 282 35.40 36.80 -11.89
N SER A 283 35.07 35.55 -12.19
CA SER A 283 36.00 34.43 -12.23
C SER A 283 36.95 34.50 -13.41
N LYS A 284 38.16 33.92 -13.22
CA LYS A 284 39.15 33.86 -14.30
C LYS A 284 38.67 33.07 -15.51
N TYR A 285 37.91 32.00 -15.23
CA TYR A 285 37.32 31.13 -16.26
C TYR A 285 35.83 31.06 -16.00
N PHE A 286 35.02 31.68 -16.83
CA PHE A 286 33.58 31.67 -16.80
C PHE A 286 33.05 30.96 -18.03
N ILE A 287 32.36 29.83 -17.84
CA ILE A 287 31.78 29.00 -18.88
C ILE A 287 30.26 29.03 -18.69
N TYR A 288 29.54 29.68 -19.61
CA TYR A 288 28.10 29.90 -19.53
C TYR A 288 27.36 29.37 -20.77
N ALA A 289 28.09 29.07 -21.84
CA ALA A 289 27.53 28.58 -23.10
C ALA A 289 27.98 27.14 -23.38
N PRO A 290 27.13 26.31 -24.04
CA PRO A 290 25.75 26.60 -24.40
C PRO A 290 24.82 26.62 -23.19
N GLN A 291 23.61 27.14 -23.34
CA GLN A 291 22.48 26.88 -22.44
C GLN A 291 21.48 25.96 -23.15
N LYS A 292 20.63 25.24 -22.38
CA LYS A 292 19.40 24.63 -22.91
C LYS A 292 18.47 25.76 -23.37
N GLY A 293 17.42 25.43 -24.10
CA GLY A 293 16.44 26.43 -24.50
C GLY A 293 15.89 27.21 -23.30
N MET A 294 15.82 28.55 -23.42
CA MET A 294 15.21 29.36 -22.38
C MET A 294 13.71 29.04 -22.27
N PRO A 295 13.20 28.75 -21.07
CA PRO A 295 11.78 28.48 -20.91
C PRO A 295 10.92 29.67 -21.30
N VAL A 296 9.93 29.39 -22.13
CA VAL A 296 8.85 30.32 -22.51
C VAL A 296 7.51 29.55 -22.51
N ALA A 297 6.40 30.23 -22.76
CA ALA A 297 5.13 29.53 -22.92
C ALA A 297 5.24 28.51 -24.09
N GLN A 298 5.07 27.24 -23.79
CA GLN A 298 5.28 26.17 -24.76
C GLN A 298 4.15 26.06 -25.79
N ARG A 299 2.94 26.50 -25.45
CA ARG A 299 1.77 26.54 -26.31
C ARG A 299 1.08 27.89 -26.16
N ILE A 300 0.77 28.53 -27.27
CA ILE A 300 0.05 29.78 -27.35
C ILE A 300 -0.92 29.77 -28.53
N TRP A 301 -1.83 30.72 -28.56
CA TRP A 301 -2.76 30.97 -29.64
C TRP A 301 -2.41 32.28 -30.36
N PRO A 302 -2.79 32.46 -31.65
CA PRO A 302 -2.65 33.73 -32.33
C PRO A 302 -3.29 34.87 -31.55
N GLY A 303 -2.59 35.98 -31.38
CA GLY A 303 -2.96 37.11 -30.52
C GLY A 303 -2.33 37.09 -29.13
N GLU A 304 -1.81 35.95 -28.66
CA GLU A 304 -1.04 35.88 -27.43
C GLU A 304 0.43 36.30 -27.66
N THR A 305 1.12 36.65 -26.57
CA THR A 305 2.45 37.26 -26.59
C THR A 305 3.51 36.44 -25.91
N ILE A 306 4.72 36.53 -26.42
CA ILE A 306 5.95 36.11 -25.73
C ILE A 306 6.76 37.38 -25.40
N ASP A 307 6.97 37.60 -24.08
CA ASP A 307 7.73 38.75 -23.60
C ASP A 307 9.21 38.37 -23.43
N LEU A 308 10.07 38.93 -24.28
CA LEU A 308 11.51 38.81 -24.20
C LEU A 308 12.19 40.15 -23.84
N SER A 309 11.44 41.12 -23.35
CA SER A 309 11.95 42.46 -23.04
C SER A 309 13.09 42.44 -22.00
N THR A 310 13.04 41.51 -21.05
CA THR A 310 14.12 41.34 -20.05
C THR A 310 15.44 40.83 -20.64
N GLN A 311 15.42 40.29 -21.86
CA GLN A 311 16.62 39.75 -22.54
C GLN A 311 17.34 40.80 -23.40
N ASP A 312 16.85 42.03 -23.41
CA ASP A 312 17.47 43.16 -24.17
C ASP A 312 18.21 44.14 -23.27
N ASN A 313 19.08 44.93 -23.87
CA ASN A 313 19.79 46.00 -23.19
C ASN A 313 20.62 45.52 -21.98
N LEU A 314 21.34 44.41 -22.12
CA LEU A 314 22.10 43.75 -21.06
C LEU A 314 23.54 44.26 -21.03
N THR A 315 24.07 44.54 -19.82
CA THR A 315 25.47 44.83 -19.64
C THR A 315 26.34 43.59 -19.77
N GLY A 316 25.95 42.49 -19.10
CA GLY A 316 26.66 41.21 -19.15
C GLY A 316 28.16 41.36 -18.89
N LEU A 317 29.00 40.82 -19.78
CA LEU A 317 30.46 40.93 -19.74
C LEU A 317 31.00 42.21 -20.46
N ALA A 318 30.13 42.97 -21.11
CA ALA A 318 30.49 44.19 -21.81
C ALA A 318 30.63 45.36 -20.83
N ALA A 319 31.33 46.46 -21.27
CA ALA A 319 31.50 47.66 -20.48
C ALA A 319 30.20 48.50 -20.39
N GLU A 320 29.34 48.39 -21.39
CA GLU A 320 28.07 49.11 -21.52
C GLU A 320 26.95 48.14 -21.90
N ALA A 321 25.72 48.56 -21.64
CA ALA A 321 24.56 47.77 -22.03
C ALA A 321 24.49 47.52 -23.54
N GLN A 322 24.29 46.30 -23.94
CA GLN A 322 24.24 45.83 -25.31
C GLN A 322 22.81 45.43 -25.70
N LYS A 323 22.41 45.79 -26.92
CA LYS A 323 21.14 45.29 -27.48
C LYS A 323 21.22 43.83 -27.86
N THR A 324 20.12 43.17 -27.76
CA THR A 324 19.93 41.79 -28.21
C THR A 324 19.20 41.78 -29.55
N THR A 325 19.68 41.00 -30.50
CA THR A 325 18.97 40.69 -31.73
C THR A 325 18.13 39.44 -31.52
N PHE A 326 16.84 39.51 -31.91
CA PHE A 326 15.90 38.44 -31.83
C PHE A 326 15.51 37.97 -33.25
N VAL A 327 15.60 36.69 -33.50
CA VAL A 327 15.24 36.08 -34.78
C VAL A 327 14.33 34.90 -34.54
N TRP A 328 13.04 35.05 -34.82
CA TRP A 328 12.09 33.95 -34.74
C TRP A 328 12.18 33.03 -35.95
N LYS A 329 12.14 31.72 -35.73
CA LYS A 329 12.25 30.69 -36.77
C LYS A 329 11.23 29.57 -36.54
N THR A 330 10.86 28.93 -37.69
CA THR A 330 10.21 27.63 -37.70
C THR A 330 11.06 26.71 -38.58
N GLY A 331 11.59 25.60 -38.02
CA GLY A 331 12.68 24.88 -38.66
C GLY A 331 13.88 25.81 -38.97
N ASP A 332 14.30 25.87 -40.22
CA ASP A 332 15.37 26.77 -40.68
C ASP A 332 14.84 28.09 -41.29
N THR A 333 13.52 28.30 -41.28
CA THR A 333 12.89 29.46 -41.93
C THR A 333 12.67 30.59 -40.94
N GLU A 334 13.16 31.80 -41.28
CA GLU A 334 12.93 33.01 -40.47
C GLU A 334 11.50 33.52 -40.65
N LEU A 335 10.84 33.83 -39.52
CA LEU A 335 9.53 34.44 -39.49
C LEU A 335 9.61 35.94 -39.82
N GLN A 336 8.59 36.49 -40.49
CA GLN A 336 8.56 37.87 -40.94
C GLN A 336 7.67 38.75 -40.06
N GLU A 337 8.22 39.85 -39.54
CA GLU A 337 7.47 40.88 -38.85
C GLU A 337 6.37 41.47 -39.75
N GLY A 338 5.19 41.71 -39.21
CA GLY A 338 3.98 42.23 -39.89
C GLY A 338 3.20 41.14 -40.64
N THR A 339 3.74 39.94 -40.84
CA THR A 339 3.06 38.81 -41.48
C THR A 339 2.87 37.64 -40.54
N ASP A 340 3.89 37.29 -39.82
CA ASP A 340 3.91 36.13 -38.93
C ASP A 340 3.73 36.57 -37.45
N TYR A 341 4.32 37.67 -37.12
CA TYR A 341 4.22 38.28 -35.78
C TYR A 341 4.33 39.82 -35.87
N THR A 342 3.93 40.49 -34.76
CA THR A 342 4.27 41.90 -34.51
C THR A 342 5.12 41.99 -33.27
N VAL A 343 5.94 43.05 -33.14
CA VAL A 343 6.77 43.29 -31.95
C VAL A 343 6.62 44.70 -31.47
N GLU A 344 6.45 44.84 -30.15
CA GLU A 344 6.48 46.11 -29.45
C GLU A 344 7.30 45.96 -28.17
N ASN A 345 8.41 46.71 -28.03
CA ASN A 345 9.32 46.64 -26.87
C ASN A 345 9.82 45.21 -26.53
N ASN A 346 10.15 44.42 -27.56
CA ASN A 346 10.56 43.00 -27.47
C ASN A 346 9.47 42.07 -26.87
N VAL A 347 8.22 42.48 -26.92
CA VAL A 347 7.05 41.64 -26.70
C VAL A 347 6.51 41.23 -28.08
N PHE A 348 6.53 39.95 -28.37
CA PHE A 348 6.20 39.38 -29.68
C PHE A 348 4.78 38.81 -29.66
N THR A 349 3.92 39.28 -30.57
CA THR A 349 2.53 38.79 -30.71
C THR A 349 2.42 38.01 -32.02
N PHE A 350 2.11 36.73 -31.97
CA PHE A 350 1.96 35.90 -33.15
C PHE A 350 0.62 36.13 -33.85
N LEU A 351 0.60 36.25 -35.18
CA LEU A 351 -0.60 36.60 -35.93
C LEU A 351 -1.35 35.40 -36.50
N LYS A 352 -0.72 34.24 -36.56
CA LYS A 352 -1.28 33.01 -37.12
C LYS A 352 -0.69 31.77 -36.44
N ALA A 353 -1.34 30.62 -36.59
CA ALA A 353 -0.80 29.32 -36.20
C ALA A 353 0.28 28.85 -37.19
N PHE A 354 1.14 27.91 -36.75
CA PHE A 354 2.19 27.30 -37.54
C PHE A 354 2.09 25.77 -37.44
N ASP A 355 2.42 25.09 -38.57
CA ASP A 355 2.39 23.61 -38.61
C ASP A 355 3.53 22.97 -37.80
N GLU A 356 4.64 23.68 -37.63
CA GLU A 356 5.78 23.26 -36.79
C GLU A 356 6.06 24.30 -35.69
N PRO A 357 6.64 23.88 -34.57
CA PRO A 357 6.95 24.80 -33.48
C PRO A 357 7.90 25.92 -33.91
N VAL A 358 7.78 27.07 -33.27
CA VAL A 358 8.64 28.23 -33.46
C VAL A 358 9.59 28.40 -32.28
N TYR A 359 10.76 29.01 -32.53
CA TYR A 359 11.72 29.37 -31.50
C TYR A 359 12.42 30.68 -31.85
N CYS A 360 12.90 31.38 -30.81
CA CYS A 360 13.68 32.62 -31.04
C CYS A 360 15.15 32.41 -30.80
N GLU A 361 15.98 32.70 -31.76
CA GLU A 361 17.43 32.84 -31.59
C GLU A 361 17.75 34.24 -31.08
N MET A 362 18.67 34.34 -30.11
CA MET A 362 19.09 35.60 -29.51
C MET A 362 20.61 35.75 -29.57
N ALA A 363 21.07 36.89 -30.06
CA ALA A 363 22.46 37.22 -30.09
C ALA A 363 22.74 38.60 -29.47
N THR A 364 23.74 38.67 -28.61
CA THR A 364 24.14 39.92 -27.95
C THR A 364 25.64 39.96 -27.64
N ALA A 365 26.24 41.14 -27.81
CA ALA A 365 27.63 41.34 -27.42
C ALA A 365 27.87 41.33 -25.88
N ALA A 366 26.78 41.35 -25.11
CA ALA A 366 26.86 41.20 -23.64
C ALA A 366 27.43 39.84 -23.22
N PHE A 367 27.19 38.79 -24.06
CA PHE A 367 27.64 37.42 -23.80
C PHE A 367 28.12 36.79 -25.13
N PRO A 368 29.37 37.07 -25.55
CA PRO A 368 29.85 36.75 -26.89
C PRO A 368 30.05 35.24 -27.16
N ASP A 369 30.13 34.38 -26.15
CA ASP A 369 30.27 32.92 -26.35
C ASP A 369 28.98 32.26 -26.89
N PHE A 370 27.87 32.99 -26.90
CA PHE A 370 26.64 32.55 -27.57
C PHE A 370 26.73 32.90 -29.05
N ALA A 371 27.53 32.15 -29.78
CA ALA A 371 27.74 32.28 -31.19
C ALA A 371 27.86 30.89 -31.84
N ASP A 372 27.70 30.83 -33.15
CA ASP A 372 27.83 29.63 -33.97
C ASP A 372 26.99 28.44 -33.44
N ALA A 373 27.66 27.35 -33.03
CA ALA A 373 27.01 26.16 -32.50
C ALA A 373 26.38 26.36 -31.13
N ASN A 374 26.75 27.45 -30.42
CA ASN A 374 26.28 27.76 -29.07
C ASN A 374 25.17 28.82 -29.02
N ILE A 375 24.56 29.16 -30.18
CA ILE A 375 23.55 30.22 -30.23
C ILE A 375 22.49 30.07 -29.16
N PHE A 376 22.21 31.15 -28.43
CA PHE A 376 21.20 31.14 -27.37
C PHE A 376 19.80 31.20 -27.96
N LYS A 377 18.88 30.40 -27.48
CA LYS A 377 17.52 30.31 -28.02
C LYS A 377 16.47 30.00 -26.96
N THR A 378 15.21 30.32 -27.26
CA THR A 378 14.07 29.83 -26.49
C THR A 378 13.86 28.35 -26.68
N GLU A 379 13.11 27.73 -25.77
CA GLU A 379 12.43 26.47 -26.09
C GLU A 379 11.47 26.65 -27.26
N ASN A 380 11.05 25.53 -27.83
CA ASN A 380 10.07 25.50 -28.90
C ASN A 380 8.70 25.93 -28.37
N VAL A 381 8.01 26.76 -29.14
CA VAL A 381 6.66 27.25 -28.88
C VAL A 381 5.73 26.72 -29.95
N THR A 382 4.71 26.00 -29.59
CA THR A 382 3.62 25.61 -30.49
C THR A 382 2.62 26.77 -30.58
N VAL A 383 2.50 27.41 -31.74
CA VAL A 383 1.50 28.42 -32.01
C VAL A 383 0.37 27.77 -32.78
N GLU A 384 -0.72 27.42 -32.12
CA GLU A 384 -1.83 26.66 -32.71
C GLU A 384 -3.15 27.43 -32.62
N THR A 385 -4.13 27.05 -33.44
CA THR A 385 -5.47 27.64 -33.37
C THR A 385 -6.10 27.42 -32.01
N GLU A 386 -6.97 28.32 -31.56
CA GLU A 386 -7.76 28.09 -30.35
C GLU A 386 -8.47 26.72 -30.40
N PRO A 387 -8.63 26.03 -29.28
CA PRO A 387 -9.36 24.77 -29.24
C PRO A 387 -10.84 24.96 -29.55
N GLU A 388 -11.47 23.93 -30.12
CA GLU A 388 -12.90 23.90 -30.37
C GLU A 388 -13.70 23.58 -29.11
N LEU A 389 -15.02 23.75 -29.15
CA LEU A 389 -15.93 23.38 -28.08
C LEU A 389 -15.80 21.87 -27.82
N TYR A 390 -15.35 21.53 -26.63
CA TYR A 390 -15.02 20.15 -26.22
C TYR A 390 -16.12 19.55 -25.32
N LEU A 391 -16.63 20.34 -24.38
CA LEU A 391 -17.58 19.88 -23.39
C LEU A 391 -18.45 21.03 -22.90
N THR A 392 -19.73 20.73 -22.58
CA THR A 392 -20.61 21.70 -21.95
C THR A 392 -21.24 21.14 -20.68
N LEU A 393 -21.40 22.01 -19.68
CA LEU A 393 -22.07 21.70 -18.43
C LEU A 393 -23.27 22.68 -18.25
N THR A 394 -24.29 22.21 -17.55
CA THR A 394 -25.28 23.08 -16.96
C THR A 394 -25.18 22.97 -15.45
N ALA A 395 -24.84 24.05 -14.79
CA ALA A 395 -24.66 24.10 -13.34
C ALA A 395 -25.71 25.06 -12.72
N GLN A 396 -25.99 24.86 -11.45
CA GLN A 396 -26.84 25.82 -10.72
C GLN A 396 -26.13 27.17 -10.57
N VAL A 397 -26.82 28.25 -10.73
CA VAL A 397 -26.33 29.63 -10.55
C VAL A 397 -26.72 30.07 -9.15
N ASP A 398 -25.89 29.79 -8.19
CA ASP A 398 -26.11 30.02 -6.75
C ASP A 398 -25.03 30.92 -6.12
N GLY A 399 -24.12 31.47 -6.95
CA GLY A 399 -23.02 32.31 -6.54
C GLY A 399 -21.80 31.55 -5.97
N ASN A 400 -21.87 30.21 -5.92
CA ASN A 400 -20.74 29.37 -5.47
C ASN A 400 -19.79 29.03 -6.63
N GLU A 401 -18.53 28.96 -6.31
CA GLU A 401 -17.50 28.49 -7.26
C GLU A 401 -17.66 27.01 -7.58
N ARG A 402 -17.26 26.63 -8.79
CA ARG A 402 -17.15 25.24 -9.26
C ARG A 402 -15.70 24.92 -9.54
N ASN A 403 -15.31 23.72 -9.13
CA ASN A 403 -14.00 23.16 -9.44
C ASN A 403 -14.13 22.18 -10.61
N LEU A 404 -13.45 22.48 -11.69
CA LEU A 404 -13.31 21.60 -12.83
C LEU A 404 -11.89 21.07 -12.83
N THR A 405 -11.72 19.75 -12.89
CA THR A 405 -10.42 19.09 -12.87
C THR A 405 -10.09 18.50 -14.23
N PHE A 406 -8.85 18.65 -14.66
CA PHE A 406 -8.40 18.23 -15.97
C PHE A 406 -7.04 17.58 -15.90
N ALA A 407 -6.81 16.58 -16.78
CA ALA A 407 -5.47 16.14 -17.15
C ALA A 407 -5.40 15.94 -18.66
N SER A 408 -4.24 16.25 -19.23
CA SER A 408 -3.97 16.22 -20.67
C SER A 408 -3.21 14.97 -21.06
N THR A 409 -3.27 14.58 -22.34
CA THR A 409 -2.40 13.56 -22.93
C THR A 409 -1.08 14.14 -23.41
N THR A 410 -0.94 15.46 -23.48
CA THR A 410 0.21 16.18 -24.00
C THR A 410 0.71 17.23 -23.02
N GLU A 411 2.00 17.53 -23.09
CA GLU A 411 2.63 18.57 -22.28
C GLU A 411 2.14 19.98 -22.67
N ALA A 412 2.23 20.89 -21.71
CA ALA A 412 1.93 22.31 -21.89
C ALA A 412 0.55 22.63 -22.47
N ASN A 413 -0.41 21.71 -22.36
CA ASN A 413 -1.76 21.92 -22.85
C ASN A 413 -2.51 22.95 -22.00
N ARG A 414 -3.42 23.71 -22.61
CA ARG A 414 -4.24 24.73 -21.98
C ARG A 414 -5.67 24.60 -22.48
N ILE A 415 -6.63 25.04 -21.69
CA ILE A 415 -8.04 25.05 -22.03
C ILE A 415 -8.60 26.47 -21.92
N ILE A 416 -9.75 26.68 -22.53
CA ILE A 416 -10.53 27.92 -22.38
C ILE A 416 -11.85 27.56 -21.72
N VAL A 417 -12.24 28.30 -20.70
CA VAL A 417 -13.53 28.14 -20.00
C VAL A 417 -14.35 29.40 -20.13
N ASP A 418 -15.58 29.27 -20.56
CA ASP A 418 -16.65 30.30 -20.49
C ASP A 418 -17.62 29.84 -19.40
N TRP A 419 -17.64 30.56 -18.31
CA TRP A 419 -18.50 30.26 -17.14
C TRP A 419 -19.95 30.63 -17.29
N GLY A 420 -20.39 30.99 -18.51
CA GLY A 420 -21.77 31.38 -18.83
C GLY A 420 -21.99 32.89 -18.93
N ASP A 421 -20.92 33.67 -18.81
CA ASP A 421 -20.95 35.14 -18.99
C ASP A 421 -20.51 35.59 -20.40
N GLY A 422 -20.19 34.62 -21.26
CA GLY A 422 -19.68 34.82 -22.62
C GLY A 422 -18.23 35.22 -22.71
N LYS A 423 -17.49 35.28 -21.58
CA LYS A 423 -16.06 35.55 -21.56
C LYS A 423 -15.27 34.25 -21.60
N ARG A 424 -14.38 34.16 -22.56
CA ARG A 424 -13.43 33.03 -22.71
C ARG A 424 -12.18 33.33 -21.90
N VAL A 425 -11.95 32.53 -20.88
CA VAL A 425 -10.77 32.65 -19.98
C VAL A 425 -9.87 31.45 -20.21
N ALA A 426 -8.64 31.71 -20.62
CA ALA A 426 -7.61 30.66 -20.75
C ALA A 426 -7.14 30.22 -19.37
N SER A 427 -6.92 28.91 -19.21
CA SER A 427 -6.32 28.32 -18.01
C SER A 427 -4.79 28.51 -18.01
N GLU A 428 -4.19 28.28 -16.87
CA GLU A 428 -2.78 27.87 -16.77
C GLU A 428 -2.57 26.51 -17.46
N VAL A 429 -1.32 26.07 -17.54
CA VAL A 429 -0.98 24.77 -18.13
C VAL A 429 -1.66 23.65 -17.36
N ILE A 430 -2.31 22.76 -18.09
CA ILE A 430 -2.98 21.58 -17.53
C ILE A 430 -1.95 20.47 -17.30
N ALA A 431 -2.02 19.83 -16.14
CA ALA A 431 -1.16 18.69 -15.81
C ALA A 431 -1.28 17.57 -16.84
N MET A 432 -0.16 16.94 -17.18
CA MET A 432 -0.17 15.73 -17.97
C MET A 432 -0.69 14.56 -17.12
N ALA A 433 -1.49 13.70 -17.71
CA ALA A 433 -2.01 12.50 -17.04
C ALA A 433 -0.86 11.54 -16.72
N ASP A 434 -0.78 11.13 -15.48
CA ASP A 434 0.23 10.22 -14.94
C ASP A 434 -0.42 9.04 -14.21
N GLU A 435 0.39 8.09 -13.75
CA GLU A 435 -0.06 6.93 -12.97
C GLU A 435 -0.57 7.30 -11.56
N TYR A 436 -0.23 8.49 -11.06
CA TYR A 436 -0.63 8.99 -9.74
C TYR A 436 -1.95 9.74 -9.79
N GLY A 437 -2.50 10.02 -10.98
CA GLY A 437 -3.76 10.73 -11.16
C GLY A 437 -3.66 12.24 -10.95
N THR A 438 -2.50 12.82 -11.29
CA THR A 438 -2.28 14.28 -11.21
C THR A 438 -3.27 15.02 -12.10
N THR A 439 -3.92 16.04 -11.56
CA THR A 439 -4.87 16.89 -12.28
C THR A 439 -4.67 18.36 -11.96
N THR A 440 -5.03 19.23 -12.89
CA THR A 440 -5.12 20.68 -12.66
C THR A 440 -6.57 21.05 -12.38
N THR A 441 -6.79 21.89 -11.38
CA THR A 441 -8.12 22.44 -11.04
C THR A 441 -8.27 23.83 -11.61
N VAL A 442 -9.35 24.04 -12.35
CA VAL A 442 -9.79 25.36 -12.86
C VAL A 442 -11.07 25.74 -12.12
N THR A 443 -11.04 26.87 -11.41
CA THR A 443 -12.15 27.30 -10.56
C THR A 443 -12.82 28.54 -11.14
N GLY A 444 -14.15 28.59 -11.06
CA GLY A 444 -14.94 29.75 -11.45
C GLY A 444 -16.41 29.66 -11.03
N THR A 445 -17.12 30.77 -11.12
CA THR A 445 -18.52 30.86 -10.71
C THR A 445 -19.44 30.86 -11.93
N PRO A 446 -20.37 29.89 -12.02
CA PRO A 446 -21.37 29.87 -13.10
C PRO A 446 -22.19 31.13 -13.14
N ALA A 447 -22.39 31.67 -14.33
CA ALA A 447 -23.14 32.90 -14.58
C ALA A 447 -24.27 32.65 -15.61
N GLY A 448 -25.11 33.70 -15.87
CA GLY A 448 -26.19 33.64 -16.84
C GLY A 448 -27.19 32.52 -16.53
N GLU A 449 -27.37 31.60 -17.45
CA GLU A 449 -28.24 30.42 -17.31
C GLU A 449 -27.48 29.18 -16.75
N GLY A 450 -26.24 29.36 -16.32
CA GLY A 450 -25.41 28.29 -15.78
C GLY A 450 -24.77 27.38 -16.85
N HIS A 451 -24.76 27.81 -18.12
CA HIS A 451 -24.15 27.07 -19.21
C HIS A 451 -22.64 27.33 -19.27
N ILE A 452 -21.87 26.41 -18.77
CA ILE A 452 -20.40 26.44 -18.82
C ILE A 452 -19.95 25.77 -20.11
N LYS A 453 -19.07 26.45 -20.87
CA LYS A 453 -18.46 25.91 -22.09
C LYS A 453 -16.98 25.74 -21.95
N ILE A 454 -16.48 24.58 -22.28
CA ILE A 454 -15.08 24.22 -22.21
C ILE A 454 -14.59 23.96 -23.61
N TYR A 455 -13.58 24.73 -24.02
CA TYR A 455 -12.90 24.60 -25.29
C TYR A 455 -11.55 23.96 -24.99
N ALA A 456 -11.31 22.80 -25.55
CA ALA A 456 -10.15 21.98 -25.22
C ALA A 456 -9.81 21.02 -26.37
N ARG A 457 -8.67 20.39 -26.26
CA ARG A 457 -8.22 19.22 -27.03
C ARG A 457 -7.32 18.36 -26.17
N GLU A 458 -7.20 17.09 -26.52
CA GLU A 458 -6.22 16.18 -25.89
C GLU A 458 -6.39 16.07 -24.35
N ILE A 459 -7.62 16.15 -23.86
CA ILE A 459 -7.96 15.98 -22.44
C ILE A 459 -8.35 14.51 -22.20
N SER A 460 -7.63 13.84 -21.35
CA SER A 460 -7.88 12.43 -20.97
C SER A 460 -8.71 12.30 -19.70
N VAL A 461 -8.61 13.25 -18.77
CA VAL A 461 -9.34 13.26 -17.50
C VAL A 461 -10.14 14.52 -17.38
N PHE A 462 -11.42 14.36 -17.09
CA PHE A 462 -12.30 15.45 -16.71
C PHE A 462 -13.07 15.13 -15.44
N GLY A 463 -13.15 16.12 -14.54
CA GLY A 463 -13.92 16.03 -13.32
C GLY A 463 -14.67 17.32 -13.02
N CYS A 464 -15.87 17.17 -12.47
CA CYS A 464 -16.69 18.27 -11.95
C CYS A 464 -17.41 17.79 -10.69
N ASP A 465 -16.64 17.38 -9.67
CA ASP A 465 -17.21 16.93 -8.42
C ASP A 465 -17.73 18.10 -7.58
N SER A 466 -18.90 17.93 -6.99
CA SER A 466 -19.46 18.90 -6.09
C SER A 466 -19.31 18.44 -4.64
N ARG A 467 -18.17 18.72 -4.03
CA ARG A 467 -17.91 18.42 -2.59
C ARG A 467 -18.52 19.46 -1.66
N VAL A 468 -19.07 20.54 -2.21
CA VAL A 468 -19.72 21.63 -1.46
C VAL A 468 -21.22 21.53 -1.62
N ASP A 469 -21.96 21.50 -0.52
CA ASP A 469 -23.43 21.48 -0.54
C ASP A 469 -23.99 22.62 -1.42
N GLY A 470 -24.82 22.26 -2.40
CA GLY A 470 -25.55 23.20 -3.26
C GLY A 470 -24.93 23.51 -4.62
N ALA A 471 -23.69 23.04 -4.88
CA ALA A 471 -22.94 23.36 -6.12
C ALA A 471 -23.13 22.33 -7.26
N GLN A 472 -24.37 21.92 -7.56
CA GLN A 472 -24.60 20.75 -8.43
C GLN A 472 -24.59 21.08 -9.92
N VAL A 473 -23.94 20.23 -10.72
CA VAL A 473 -24.11 20.16 -12.16
C VAL A 473 -25.36 19.31 -12.45
N THR A 474 -26.24 19.84 -13.31
CA THR A 474 -27.53 19.22 -13.65
C THR A 474 -27.54 18.53 -15.00
N ALA A 475 -26.63 18.91 -15.89
CA ALA A 475 -26.42 18.27 -17.20
C ALA A 475 -24.98 18.41 -17.66
N ILE A 476 -24.54 17.42 -18.43
CA ILE A 476 -23.24 17.42 -19.09
C ILE A 476 -23.38 16.86 -20.50
N ASN A 477 -22.67 17.47 -21.47
CA ASN A 477 -22.54 16.94 -22.81
C ASN A 477 -21.05 16.70 -23.11
N THR A 478 -20.69 15.45 -23.31
CA THR A 478 -19.33 14.99 -23.57
C THR A 478 -19.14 14.52 -25.02
N SER A 479 -20.10 14.76 -25.91
CA SER A 479 -20.13 14.19 -27.26
C SER A 479 -18.93 14.56 -28.12
N ALA A 480 -18.29 15.71 -27.90
CA ALA A 480 -17.08 16.12 -28.59
C ALA A 480 -15.78 15.68 -27.83
N ALA A 481 -15.90 15.21 -26.61
CA ALA A 481 -14.77 14.82 -25.76
C ALA A 481 -14.38 13.33 -25.98
N THR A 482 -14.04 12.97 -27.22
CA THR A 482 -13.82 11.61 -27.65
C THR A 482 -12.51 10.98 -27.10
N ASP A 483 -11.61 11.82 -26.57
CA ASP A 483 -10.32 11.41 -26.00
C ASP A 483 -10.40 11.05 -24.52
N LEU A 484 -11.54 11.31 -23.88
CA LEU A 484 -11.73 11.04 -22.45
C LEU A 484 -11.47 9.57 -22.13
N ARG A 485 -10.62 9.36 -21.12
CA ARG A 485 -10.36 8.05 -20.50
C ARG A 485 -10.93 7.97 -19.09
N GLU A 486 -10.99 9.10 -18.38
CA GLU A 486 -11.55 9.17 -17.04
C GLU A 486 -12.55 10.32 -16.93
N LEU A 487 -13.75 10.00 -16.42
CA LEU A 487 -14.83 10.95 -16.16
C LEU A 487 -15.28 10.86 -14.70
N ASN A 488 -15.13 11.97 -13.97
CA ASN A 488 -15.48 12.11 -12.57
C ASN A 488 -16.60 13.14 -12.41
N VAL A 489 -17.85 12.69 -12.34
CA VAL A 489 -19.06 13.54 -12.26
C VAL A 489 -19.93 13.19 -11.04
N TYR A 490 -19.29 12.65 -9.99
CA TYR A 490 -19.97 12.21 -8.78
C TYR A 490 -20.49 13.39 -7.94
N THR A 491 -21.48 13.12 -7.08
CA THR A 491 -22.08 14.09 -6.16
C THR A 491 -22.67 15.31 -6.88
N ASN A 492 -23.41 15.07 -7.96
CA ASN A 492 -24.11 16.05 -8.76
C ASN A 492 -25.62 15.73 -8.84
N ALA A 493 -26.37 16.45 -9.66
CA ALA A 493 -27.79 16.25 -9.88
C ALA A 493 -28.12 15.77 -11.31
N LEU A 494 -27.21 14.99 -11.89
CA LEU A 494 -27.37 14.47 -13.24
C LEU A 494 -28.52 13.45 -13.27
N LYS A 495 -29.45 13.65 -14.21
CA LYS A 495 -30.56 12.71 -14.48
C LYS A 495 -30.25 11.81 -15.66
N THR A 496 -29.43 12.26 -16.58
CA THR A 496 -28.99 11.53 -17.78
C THR A 496 -27.49 11.76 -17.98
N LEU A 497 -26.81 10.77 -18.57
CA LEU A 497 -25.42 10.85 -18.95
C LEU A 497 -25.23 10.06 -20.24
N ASP A 498 -25.03 10.77 -21.35
CA ASP A 498 -24.77 10.17 -22.67
C ASP A 498 -23.25 10.04 -22.89
N LEU A 499 -22.78 8.80 -22.98
CA LEU A 499 -21.36 8.43 -23.20
C LEU A 499 -21.15 7.71 -24.51
N SER A 500 -22.11 7.74 -25.44
CA SER A 500 -22.08 7.01 -26.70
C SER A 500 -20.88 7.38 -27.58
N GLN A 501 -20.34 8.60 -27.46
CA GLN A 501 -19.17 9.09 -28.21
C GLN A 501 -17.83 8.90 -27.48
N ASN A 502 -17.85 8.45 -26.21
CA ASN A 502 -16.66 8.36 -25.35
C ASN A 502 -16.11 6.90 -25.33
N ALA A 503 -15.85 6.33 -26.52
CA ALA A 503 -15.40 4.95 -26.68
C ALA A 503 -14.04 4.64 -26.01
N ASN A 504 -13.27 5.67 -25.67
CA ASN A 504 -11.98 5.55 -24.99
C ASN A 504 -12.08 5.54 -23.46
N LEU A 505 -13.30 5.65 -22.90
CA LEU A 505 -13.50 5.75 -21.46
C LEU A 505 -13.07 4.45 -20.73
N GLU A 506 -12.15 4.60 -19.79
CA GLU A 506 -11.57 3.53 -18.98
C GLU A 506 -12.10 3.55 -17.54
N LYS A 507 -12.40 4.77 -17.01
CA LYS A 507 -12.90 4.96 -15.66
C LYS A 507 -14.08 5.92 -15.64
N LEU A 508 -15.14 5.50 -14.99
CA LEU A 508 -16.33 6.31 -14.77
C LEU A 508 -16.70 6.35 -13.29
N ASN A 509 -16.73 7.54 -12.72
CA ASN A 509 -17.22 7.81 -11.37
C ASN A 509 -18.42 8.76 -11.48
N CYS A 510 -19.63 8.22 -11.38
CA CYS A 510 -20.88 8.98 -11.46
C CYS A 510 -21.81 8.75 -10.25
N TYR A 511 -21.24 8.31 -9.13
CA TYR A 511 -22.00 8.01 -7.92
C TYR A 511 -22.67 9.27 -7.33
N ASN A 512 -23.71 9.03 -6.51
CA ASN A 512 -24.46 10.10 -5.86
C ASN A 512 -25.00 11.12 -6.88
N ASN A 513 -25.73 10.62 -7.88
CA ASN A 513 -26.47 11.35 -8.90
C ASN A 513 -27.92 10.83 -8.99
N SER A 514 -28.75 11.45 -9.84
CA SER A 514 -30.15 11.04 -10.08
C SER A 514 -30.31 10.21 -11.35
N LEU A 515 -29.28 9.42 -11.73
CA LEU A 515 -29.30 8.61 -12.94
C LEU A 515 -30.25 7.41 -12.77
N GLU A 516 -31.33 7.35 -13.53
CA GLU A 516 -32.25 6.21 -13.57
C GLU A 516 -31.83 5.17 -14.62
N GLU A 517 -31.12 5.62 -15.66
CA GLU A 517 -30.57 4.77 -16.74
C GLU A 517 -29.14 5.19 -17.06
N LEU A 518 -28.32 4.23 -17.46
CA LEU A 518 -26.93 4.44 -17.88
C LEU A 518 -26.57 3.41 -18.95
N ASP A 519 -26.38 3.89 -20.20
CA ASP A 519 -25.93 3.06 -21.32
C ASP A 519 -24.40 3.11 -21.46
N LEU A 520 -23.77 1.96 -21.29
CA LEU A 520 -22.32 1.79 -21.38
C LEU A 520 -21.91 0.85 -22.53
N THR A 521 -22.82 0.50 -23.43
CA THR A 521 -22.56 -0.46 -24.52
C THR A 521 -21.48 0.02 -25.48
N GLY A 522 -21.28 1.35 -25.62
CA GLY A 522 -20.21 1.99 -26.39
C GLY A 522 -18.84 1.98 -25.70
N ASN A 523 -18.78 1.86 -24.37
CA ASN A 523 -17.58 2.10 -23.57
C ASN A 523 -16.82 0.79 -23.24
N LYS A 524 -16.39 0.10 -24.30
CA LYS A 524 -15.79 -1.25 -24.21
C LYS A 524 -14.45 -1.32 -23.48
N LYS A 525 -13.79 -0.18 -23.29
CA LYS A 525 -12.50 -0.09 -22.55
C LYS A 525 -12.69 0.14 -21.06
N LEU A 526 -13.93 0.22 -20.59
CA LEU A 526 -14.21 0.54 -19.19
C LEU A 526 -13.67 -0.55 -18.26
N THR A 527 -12.75 -0.16 -17.40
CA THR A 527 -12.14 -1.01 -16.38
C THR A 527 -12.74 -0.76 -14.99
N ARG A 528 -13.20 0.49 -14.75
CA ARG A 528 -13.74 0.90 -13.46
C ARG A 528 -15.07 1.63 -13.60
N LEU A 529 -16.08 1.15 -12.88
CA LEU A 529 -17.38 1.81 -12.73
C LEU A 529 -17.73 2.00 -11.26
N ASP A 530 -17.88 3.26 -10.83
CA ASP A 530 -18.50 3.60 -9.54
C ASP A 530 -19.76 4.45 -9.80
N ALA A 531 -20.91 3.79 -9.68
CA ALA A 531 -22.24 4.40 -9.86
C ALA A 531 -23.15 4.17 -8.64
N LYS A 532 -22.54 3.97 -7.46
CA LYS A 532 -23.27 3.81 -6.20
C LYS A 532 -24.13 5.02 -5.88
N ASP A 533 -25.12 4.84 -5.00
CA ASP A 533 -25.99 5.91 -4.54
C ASP A 533 -26.73 6.62 -5.70
N THR A 534 -27.14 5.83 -6.71
CA THR A 534 -28.00 6.28 -7.84
C THR A 534 -29.29 5.45 -7.90
N PRO A 535 -30.38 5.97 -8.47
CA PRO A 535 -31.63 5.23 -8.63
C PRO A 535 -31.59 4.19 -9.76
N LEU A 536 -30.44 3.75 -10.23
CA LEU A 536 -30.28 2.71 -11.25
C LEU A 536 -30.94 1.42 -10.79
N ALA A 537 -31.99 0.99 -11.49
CA ALA A 537 -32.68 -0.29 -11.24
C ALA A 537 -32.17 -1.43 -12.12
N LYS A 538 -31.51 -1.13 -13.22
CA LYS A 538 -30.90 -2.08 -14.17
C LYS A 538 -29.71 -1.44 -14.85
N ILE A 539 -28.78 -2.28 -15.27
CA ILE A 539 -27.62 -1.88 -16.09
C ILE A 539 -27.19 -3.05 -16.96
N ASP A 540 -26.83 -2.77 -18.22
CA ASP A 540 -26.24 -3.76 -19.14
C ASP A 540 -24.72 -3.55 -19.18
N LEU A 541 -23.96 -4.55 -18.71
CA LEU A 541 -22.49 -4.57 -18.69
C LEU A 541 -21.91 -5.60 -19.65
N SER A 542 -22.73 -6.18 -20.54
CA SER A 542 -22.33 -7.27 -21.45
C SER A 542 -21.17 -6.89 -22.40
N GLN A 543 -21.01 -5.60 -22.72
CA GLN A 543 -19.95 -5.10 -23.60
C GLN A 543 -18.70 -4.62 -22.84
N ASN A 544 -18.77 -4.47 -21.52
CA ASN A 544 -17.69 -3.94 -20.69
C ASN A 544 -16.80 -5.08 -20.14
N THR A 545 -16.23 -5.86 -21.05
CA THR A 545 -15.47 -7.09 -20.74
C THR A 545 -14.14 -6.83 -20.03
N GLU A 546 -13.65 -5.59 -20.05
CA GLU A 546 -12.43 -5.15 -19.38
C GLU A 546 -12.66 -4.75 -17.91
N LEU A 547 -13.92 -4.78 -17.44
CA LEU A 547 -14.30 -4.28 -16.13
C LEU A 547 -13.63 -5.09 -15.01
N ASP A 548 -12.85 -4.40 -14.19
CA ASP A 548 -12.11 -4.93 -13.03
C ASP A 548 -12.77 -4.53 -11.71
N TYR A 549 -13.33 -3.33 -11.65
CA TYR A 549 -13.99 -2.78 -10.46
C TYR A 549 -15.42 -2.35 -10.78
N LEU A 550 -16.37 -2.85 -9.99
CA LEU A 550 -17.80 -2.46 -10.08
C LEU A 550 -18.35 -2.09 -8.72
N SER A 551 -18.91 -0.89 -8.58
CA SER A 551 -19.63 -0.44 -7.40
C SER A 551 -21.00 0.12 -7.78
N LEU A 552 -22.07 -0.58 -7.33
CA LEU A 552 -23.48 -0.19 -7.44
C LEU A 552 -24.17 -0.21 -6.07
N ASN A 553 -23.41 0.05 -5.00
CA ASN A 553 -23.98 0.09 -3.65
C ASN A 553 -25.16 1.08 -3.58
N ASN A 554 -26.20 0.70 -2.84
CA ASN A 554 -27.40 1.50 -2.64
C ASN A 554 -28.18 1.82 -3.93
N CYS A 555 -27.98 1.04 -5.01
CA CYS A 555 -28.80 1.07 -6.22
C CYS A 555 -29.91 0.01 -6.12
N PRO A 556 -31.16 0.30 -6.58
CA PRO A 556 -32.27 -0.63 -6.45
C PRO A 556 -32.22 -1.77 -7.51
N ILE A 557 -31.03 -2.34 -7.74
CA ILE A 557 -30.78 -3.41 -8.72
C ILE A 557 -31.41 -4.72 -8.22
N GLU A 558 -32.37 -5.27 -8.99
CA GLU A 558 -33.05 -6.54 -8.67
C GLU A 558 -32.36 -7.75 -9.29
N ALA A 559 -31.70 -7.57 -10.44
CA ALA A 559 -30.91 -8.58 -11.14
C ALA A 559 -29.75 -7.93 -11.92
N ILE A 560 -28.64 -8.64 -12.03
CA ILE A 560 -27.47 -8.22 -12.81
C ILE A 560 -26.80 -9.42 -13.47
N ASP A 561 -26.47 -9.31 -14.75
CA ASP A 561 -25.68 -10.31 -15.46
C ASP A 561 -24.21 -9.86 -15.55
N LEU A 562 -23.32 -10.62 -14.93
CA LEU A 562 -21.88 -10.38 -14.89
C LEU A 562 -21.09 -11.45 -15.66
N SER A 563 -21.75 -12.29 -16.44
CA SER A 563 -21.15 -13.44 -17.13
C SER A 563 -20.05 -13.06 -18.11
N ASN A 564 -20.08 -11.84 -18.67
CA ASN A 564 -19.07 -11.31 -19.58
C ASN A 564 -17.92 -10.53 -18.88
N ASN A 565 -18.08 -10.20 -17.59
CA ASN A 565 -17.13 -9.38 -16.84
C ASN A 565 -16.11 -10.28 -16.10
N THR A 566 -15.43 -11.13 -16.84
CA THR A 566 -14.55 -12.19 -16.29
C THR A 566 -13.27 -11.67 -15.62
N LYS A 567 -12.90 -10.39 -15.87
CA LYS A 567 -11.76 -9.71 -15.25
C LYS A 567 -12.09 -9.06 -13.90
N LEU A 568 -13.36 -9.08 -13.50
CA LEU A 568 -13.82 -8.38 -12.29
C LEU A 568 -13.11 -8.93 -11.04
N SER A 569 -12.35 -8.05 -10.39
CA SER A 569 -11.60 -8.36 -9.16
C SER A 569 -12.29 -7.85 -7.90
N SER A 570 -13.08 -6.78 -8.02
CA SER A 570 -13.74 -6.09 -6.91
C SER A 570 -15.20 -5.79 -7.22
N LEU A 571 -16.11 -6.37 -6.43
CA LEU A 571 -17.55 -6.25 -6.61
C LEU A 571 -18.24 -5.70 -5.36
N TYR A 572 -18.97 -4.58 -5.52
CA TYR A 572 -19.70 -3.90 -4.46
C TYR A 572 -21.17 -3.72 -4.85
N LEU A 573 -22.04 -4.53 -4.26
CA LEU A 573 -23.50 -4.53 -4.46
C LEU A 573 -24.24 -4.50 -3.10
N LEU A 574 -23.74 -3.70 -2.17
CA LEU A 574 -24.35 -3.48 -0.85
C LEU A 574 -25.69 -2.76 -0.98
N ASN A 575 -26.69 -3.17 -0.20
CA ASN A 575 -28.03 -2.54 -0.17
C ASN A 575 -28.71 -2.45 -1.55
N CYS A 576 -28.53 -3.45 -2.39
CA CYS A 576 -29.32 -3.65 -3.59
C CYS A 576 -30.56 -4.51 -3.25
N LYS A 577 -31.29 -4.95 -4.26
CA LYS A 577 -32.48 -5.79 -4.08
C LYS A 577 -32.31 -7.19 -4.68
N LEU A 578 -31.06 -7.65 -4.80
CA LEU A 578 -30.73 -8.90 -5.48
C LEU A 578 -31.33 -10.09 -4.76
N ALA A 579 -32.13 -10.86 -5.48
CA ALA A 579 -32.68 -12.15 -5.00
C ALA A 579 -31.77 -13.34 -5.36
N ASP A 580 -30.96 -13.19 -6.42
CA ASP A 580 -30.01 -14.18 -6.91
C ASP A 580 -28.83 -13.48 -7.61
N ILE A 581 -27.67 -14.14 -7.68
CA ILE A 581 -26.50 -13.69 -8.44
C ILE A 581 -25.64 -14.89 -8.87
N ASP A 582 -25.30 -14.96 -10.15
CA ASP A 582 -24.37 -15.95 -10.69
C ASP A 582 -22.95 -15.33 -10.82
N LEU A 583 -21.99 -15.82 -10.03
CA LEU A 583 -20.60 -15.42 -10.05
C LEU A 583 -19.67 -16.50 -10.64
N SER A 584 -20.22 -17.53 -11.29
CA SER A 584 -19.47 -18.68 -11.82
C SER A 584 -18.44 -18.31 -12.90
N LYS A 585 -18.60 -17.17 -13.56
CA LYS A 585 -17.66 -16.67 -14.58
C LYS A 585 -16.66 -15.64 -14.06
N ASN A 586 -16.86 -15.11 -12.86
CA ASN A 586 -16.02 -14.04 -12.29
C ASN A 586 -14.87 -14.62 -11.45
N THR A 587 -14.04 -15.42 -12.09
CA THR A 587 -12.97 -16.19 -11.44
C THR A 587 -11.82 -15.33 -10.88
N ALA A 588 -11.73 -14.06 -11.31
CA ALA A 588 -10.71 -13.10 -10.85
C ALA A 588 -11.08 -12.37 -9.55
N LEU A 589 -12.28 -12.58 -8.99
CA LEU A 589 -12.75 -11.88 -7.80
C LEU A 589 -11.84 -12.13 -6.59
N THR A 590 -11.43 -11.04 -5.96
CA THR A 590 -10.64 -11.02 -4.71
C THR A 590 -11.43 -10.42 -3.54
N TYR A 591 -12.42 -9.58 -3.86
CA TYR A 591 -13.27 -8.89 -2.90
C TYR A 591 -14.72 -8.85 -3.39
N VAL A 592 -15.66 -9.29 -2.54
CA VAL A 592 -17.10 -9.28 -2.82
C VAL A 592 -17.86 -8.73 -1.62
N ASN A 593 -18.73 -7.73 -1.86
CA ASN A 593 -19.65 -7.19 -0.87
C ASN A 593 -21.09 -7.23 -1.40
N LEU A 594 -21.87 -8.16 -0.87
CA LEU A 594 -23.28 -8.41 -1.16
C LEU A 594 -24.17 -8.20 0.08
N ASN A 595 -23.70 -7.42 1.06
CA ASN A 595 -24.46 -7.16 2.28
C ASN A 595 -25.84 -6.55 1.97
N ASN A 596 -26.85 -6.91 2.78
CA ASN A 596 -28.18 -6.33 2.77
C ASN A 596 -28.85 -6.46 1.39
N ASN A 597 -28.91 -7.68 0.88
CA ASN A 597 -29.70 -8.09 -0.29
C ASN A 597 -30.78 -9.10 0.12
N GLN A 598 -31.34 -9.84 -0.83
CA GLN A 598 -32.40 -10.82 -0.60
C GLN A 598 -31.98 -12.23 -1.04
N LEU A 599 -30.65 -12.48 -1.11
CA LEU A 599 -30.09 -13.76 -1.58
C LEU A 599 -30.50 -14.92 -0.68
N THR A 600 -30.92 -16.03 -1.27
CA THR A 600 -31.29 -17.26 -0.55
C THR A 600 -30.19 -18.31 -0.58
N SER A 601 -29.31 -18.26 -1.61
CA SER A 601 -28.11 -19.07 -1.75
C SER A 601 -26.99 -18.24 -2.35
N LEU A 602 -25.74 -18.64 -2.13
CA LEU A 602 -24.57 -18.00 -2.73
C LEU A 602 -23.45 -19.02 -2.92
N ASP A 603 -22.93 -19.08 -4.15
CA ASP A 603 -21.78 -19.89 -4.52
C ASP A 603 -20.67 -19.00 -5.08
N VAL A 604 -19.51 -18.92 -4.40
CA VAL A 604 -18.33 -18.15 -4.81
C VAL A 604 -17.11 -19.04 -5.05
N THR A 605 -17.31 -20.35 -5.17
CA THR A 605 -16.20 -21.32 -5.30
C THR A 605 -15.42 -21.18 -6.60
N ALA A 606 -15.99 -20.55 -7.63
CA ALA A 606 -15.31 -20.29 -8.91
C ALA A 606 -14.17 -19.27 -8.76
N SER A 607 -14.18 -18.43 -7.71
CA SER A 607 -13.18 -17.37 -7.49
C SER A 607 -12.10 -17.84 -6.50
N GLU A 608 -11.12 -18.60 -6.98
CA GLU A 608 -10.07 -19.21 -6.12
C GLU A 608 -9.23 -18.17 -5.34
N ALA A 609 -9.11 -16.95 -5.87
CA ALA A 609 -8.35 -15.86 -5.24
C ALA A 609 -9.18 -15.02 -4.26
N LEU A 610 -10.45 -15.38 -4.00
CA LEU A 610 -11.33 -14.57 -3.18
C LEU A 610 -10.83 -14.52 -1.72
N GLY A 611 -10.39 -13.33 -1.32
CA GLY A 611 -9.89 -13.10 0.03
C GLY A 611 -10.99 -12.70 1.01
N THR A 612 -11.94 -11.87 0.56
CA THR A 612 -12.96 -11.25 1.43
C THR A 612 -14.35 -11.34 0.83
N LEU A 613 -15.28 -11.86 1.61
CA LEU A 613 -16.71 -11.98 1.28
C LEU A 613 -17.57 -11.38 2.39
N PHE A 614 -18.38 -10.39 2.05
CA PHE A 614 -19.43 -9.83 2.89
C PHE A 614 -20.81 -10.14 2.30
N CYS A 615 -21.59 -10.95 2.98
CA CYS A 615 -22.96 -11.33 2.60
C CYS A 615 -23.95 -11.25 3.80
N MET A 616 -23.61 -10.37 4.76
CA MET A 616 -24.47 -10.11 5.92
C MET A 616 -25.83 -9.53 5.51
N GLY A 617 -26.90 -9.87 6.25
CA GLY A 617 -28.22 -9.24 6.06
C GLY A 617 -28.89 -9.70 4.76
N ASN A 618 -28.79 -10.98 4.45
CA ASN A 618 -29.49 -11.66 3.37
C ASN A 618 -30.50 -12.70 3.93
N GLN A 619 -30.97 -13.59 3.09
CA GLN A 619 -31.86 -14.70 3.45
C GLN A 619 -31.20 -16.07 3.21
N LEU A 620 -29.86 -16.11 3.25
CA LEU A 620 -29.08 -17.29 2.89
C LEU A 620 -29.38 -18.46 3.82
N THR A 621 -29.65 -19.59 3.21
CA THR A 621 -29.75 -20.92 3.84
C THR A 621 -28.60 -21.85 3.36
N GLU A 622 -27.92 -21.48 2.26
CA GLU A 622 -26.78 -22.18 1.68
C GLU A 622 -25.71 -21.18 1.27
N LEU A 623 -24.46 -21.46 1.64
CA LEU A 623 -23.28 -20.68 1.24
C LEU A 623 -22.13 -21.63 0.94
N LYS A 624 -21.60 -21.57 -0.30
CA LYS A 624 -20.36 -22.23 -0.71
C LYS A 624 -19.25 -21.21 -0.86
N ALA A 625 -18.33 -21.21 0.09
CA ALA A 625 -17.26 -20.22 0.20
C ALA A 625 -15.97 -20.82 0.81
N ASP A 626 -15.72 -22.11 0.62
CA ASP A 626 -14.57 -22.83 1.18
C ASP A 626 -13.21 -22.31 0.68
N ASN A 627 -13.22 -21.60 -0.45
CA ASN A 627 -12.07 -20.95 -1.07
C ASN A 627 -11.69 -19.61 -0.42
N VAL A 628 -12.56 -19.02 0.41
CA VAL A 628 -12.31 -17.68 0.99
C VAL A 628 -11.33 -17.77 2.17
N THR A 629 -10.20 -17.07 2.08
CA THR A 629 -9.10 -17.27 3.02
C THR A 629 -8.95 -16.20 4.11
N LYS A 630 -9.36 -14.94 3.82
CA LYS A 630 -9.13 -13.82 4.76
C LYS A 630 -10.32 -13.54 5.67
N SER A 631 -11.48 -13.21 5.10
CA SER A 631 -12.62 -12.77 5.89
C SER A 631 -13.96 -13.16 5.25
N VAL A 632 -14.86 -13.73 6.03
CA VAL A 632 -16.27 -13.92 5.67
C VAL A 632 -17.15 -13.31 6.74
N ASN A 633 -18.15 -12.52 6.33
CA ASN A 633 -19.24 -12.09 7.19
C ASN A 633 -20.57 -12.55 6.57
N CYS A 634 -21.18 -13.59 7.15
CA CYS A 634 -22.48 -14.12 6.77
C CYS A 634 -23.52 -14.02 7.90
N SER A 635 -23.33 -13.09 8.85
CA SER A 635 -24.29 -12.84 9.95
C SER A 635 -25.61 -12.27 9.40
N LYS A 636 -26.66 -12.32 10.22
CA LYS A 636 -28.02 -11.85 9.86
C LYS A 636 -28.56 -12.48 8.57
N ASN A 637 -28.42 -13.81 8.46
CA ASN A 637 -28.98 -14.65 7.41
C ASN A 637 -29.96 -15.68 8.02
N ASN A 638 -30.46 -16.61 7.23
CA ASN A 638 -31.41 -17.64 7.65
C ASN A 638 -30.74 -19.01 7.86
N PHE A 639 -29.41 -19.01 8.13
CA PHE A 639 -28.73 -20.24 8.48
C PHE A 639 -29.23 -20.79 9.80
N THR A 640 -29.39 -22.10 9.86
CA THR A 640 -29.55 -22.85 11.10
C THR A 640 -28.18 -23.36 11.59
N LEU A 641 -28.10 -23.93 12.79
CA LEU A 641 -26.83 -24.55 13.25
C LEU A 641 -26.39 -25.68 12.31
N ALA A 642 -27.35 -26.38 11.70
CA ALA A 642 -27.08 -27.47 10.77
C ALA A 642 -26.64 -27.03 9.38
N THR A 643 -27.07 -25.85 8.91
CA THR A 643 -26.77 -25.35 7.55
C THR A 643 -25.68 -24.26 7.52
N LEU A 644 -25.27 -23.78 8.68
CA LEU A 644 -24.19 -22.80 8.76
C LEU A 644 -22.86 -23.43 8.33
N PRO A 645 -22.19 -22.93 7.28
CA PRO A 645 -20.95 -23.53 6.79
C PRO A 645 -19.80 -23.35 7.80
N ALA A 646 -18.94 -24.35 7.88
CA ALA A 646 -17.67 -24.29 8.63
C ALA A 646 -16.56 -23.82 7.70
N LEU A 647 -16.28 -22.51 7.68
CA LEU A 647 -15.34 -21.91 6.74
C LEU A 647 -13.93 -21.77 7.32
N PRO A 648 -12.86 -22.04 6.54
CA PRO A 648 -11.47 -22.04 7.01
C PRO A 648 -10.83 -20.65 7.06
N CYS A 649 -11.60 -19.57 6.89
CA CYS A 649 -11.08 -18.21 6.80
C CYS A 649 -10.55 -17.67 8.14
N LYS A 650 -9.60 -16.74 8.07
CA LYS A 650 -8.95 -16.13 9.26
C LYS A 650 -9.92 -15.35 10.14
N THR A 651 -10.88 -14.65 9.53
CA THR A 651 -11.91 -13.89 10.24
C THR A 651 -13.29 -14.36 9.79
N TYR A 652 -13.99 -15.08 10.63
CA TYR A 652 -15.33 -15.60 10.35
C TYR A 652 -16.37 -14.97 11.26
N THR A 653 -17.29 -14.19 10.69
CA THR A 653 -18.42 -13.56 11.39
C THR A 653 -19.72 -14.21 10.90
N TYR A 654 -20.33 -15.02 11.76
CA TYR A 654 -21.53 -15.76 11.46
C TYR A 654 -22.70 -15.47 12.42
N ALA A 655 -22.47 -14.79 13.51
CA ALA A 655 -23.48 -14.46 14.51
C ALA A 655 -23.73 -12.93 14.55
N PRO A 656 -24.99 -12.48 14.88
CA PRO A 656 -26.19 -13.30 15.01
C PRO A 656 -26.72 -13.81 13.67
N GLN A 657 -27.61 -14.81 13.69
CA GLN A 657 -28.48 -15.19 12.58
C GLN A 657 -29.91 -14.71 12.83
N ASN A 658 -30.76 -14.69 11.80
CA ASN A 658 -32.19 -14.52 11.94
C ASN A 658 -32.78 -15.69 12.75
N ALA A 659 -33.88 -15.47 13.46
CA ALA A 659 -34.52 -16.52 14.22
C ALA A 659 -34.97 -17.67 13.31
N MET A 660 -34.63 -18.90 13.66
CA MET A 660 -35.07 -20.10 12.95
C MET A 660 -36.60 -20.22 13.02
N GLN A 661 -37.21 -20.33 11.88
CA GLN A 661 -38.67 -20.44 11.78
C GLN A 661 -39.16 -21.77 12.35
N ILE A 662 -40.13 -21.72 13.26
CA ILE A 662 -40.92 -22.87 13.73
C ILE A 662 -42.39 -22.54 13.58
N ALA A 663 -43.28 -23.54 13.84
CA ALA A 663 -44.70 -23.31 13.78
C ALA A 663 -45.12 -22.19 14.75
N ALA A 664 -45.93 -21.24 14.29
CA ALA A 664 -46.38 -20.10 15.12
C ALA A 664 -47.26 -20.53 16.29
N GLU A 665 -47.88 -21.69 16.16
CA GLU A 665 -48.76 -22.30 17.16
C GLU A 665 -48.57 -23.83 17.20
N VAL A 666 -48.52 -24.40 18.37
CA VAL A 666 -48.49 -25.84 18.65
C VAL A 666 -49.44 -26.13 19.80
N LYS A 667 -49.98 -27.34 19.85
CA LYS A 667 -50.83 -27.77 20.97
C LYS A 667 -50.05 -28.57 21.99
N ALA A 668 -50.44 -28.50 23.24
CA ALA A 668 -49.92 -29.37 24.27
C ALA A 668 -50.09 -30.83 23.82
N GLY A 669 -49.03 -31.64 23.87
CA GLY A 669 -48.90 -32.97 23.33
C GLY A 669 -48.34 -33.06 21.89
N GLU A 670 -48.25 -31.93 21.15
CA GLU A 670 -47.58 -31.88 19.84
C GLU A 670 -46.09 -31.55 20.01
N THR A 671 -45.31 -31.82 18.97
CA THR A 671 -43.84 -31.69 18.99
C THR A 671 -43.32 -30.52 18.19
N VAL A 672 -42.27 -29.90 18.68
CA VAL A 672 -41.36 -29.06 17.89
C VAL A 672 -40.08 -29.83 17.64
N ASP A 673 -39.77 -30.12 16.38
CA ASP A 673 -38.60 -30.90 15.99
C ASP A 673 -37.41 -29.96 15.68
N LEU A 674 -36.40 -29.94 16.55
CA LEU A 674 -35.13 -29.28 16.39
C LEU A 674 -33.98 -30.29 16.29
N SER A 675 -34.25 -31.57 16.01
CA SER A 675 -33.26 -32.67 15.98
C SER A 675 -32.14 -32.42 14.98
N ALA A 676 -32.42 -31.72 13.84
CA ALA A 676 -31.42 -31.32 12.89
C ALA A 676 -30.36 -30.34 13.47
N GLN A 677 -30.68 -29.70 14.59
CA GLN A 677 -29.75 -28.73 15.26
C GLN A 677 -28.93 -29.41 16.37
N ASP A 678 -29.21 -30.67 16.67
CA ASP A 678 -28.44 -31.45 17.64
C ASP A 678 -27.23 -32.12 17.02
N ASN A 679 -26.20 -32.41 17.81
CA ASN A 679 -25.01 -33.11 17.36
C ASN A 679 -24.30 -32.48 16.13
N ILE A 680 -24.02 -31.20 16.20
CA ILE A 680 -23.40 -30.38 15.15
C ILE A 680 -21.87 -30.46 15.20
N SER A 681 -21.21 -30.64 14.04
CA SER A 681 -19.73 -30.52 13.93
C SER A 681 -19.27 -29.07 13.88
N GLY A 682 -19.87 -28.26 13.00
CA GLY A 682 -19.52 -26.85 12.82
C GLY A 682 -18.03 -26.63 12.58
N LEU A 683 -17.40 -25.81 13.42
CA LEU A 683 -15.95 -25.48 13.37
C LEU A 683 -15.08 -26.53 14.07
N LEU A 684 -15.64 -27.65 14.52
CA LEU A 684 -14.93 -28.72 15.21
C LEU A 684 -14.81 -29.97 14.34
N ASP A 685 -13.77 -30.77 14.60
CA ASP A 685 -13.56 -32.07 13.92
C ASP A 685 -14.50 -33.17 14.39
N CYS A 686 -15.29 -32.93 15.43
CA CYS A 686 -16.23 -33.88 16.00
C CYS A 686 -17.60 -33.22 16.24
N LYS A 687 -18.64 -34.05 16.21
CA LYS A 687 -20.01 -33.62 16.56
C LYS A 687 -20.11 -33.33 18.05
N VAL A 688 -20.72 -32.23 18.40
CA VAL A 688 -21.00 -31.82 19.76
C VAL A 688 -22.49 -31.55 19.93
N LYS A 689 -23.01 -31.89 21.11
CA LYS A 689 -24.41 -31.69 21.44
C LYS A 689 -24.77 -30.22 21.58
N THR A 690 -25.92 -29.82 21.09
CA THR A 690 -26.50 -28.48 21.28
C THR A 690 -27.22 -28.43 22.62
N THR A 691 -27.08 -27.31 23.31
CA THR A 691 -27.81 -27.00 24.53
C THR A 691 -29.01 -26.14 24.17
N TYR A 692 -30.19 -26.56 24.63
CA TYR A 692 -31.48 -25.91 24.35
C TYR A 692 -32.00 -25.28 25.62
N THR A 693 -32.55 -24.09 25.54
CA THR A 693 -33.20 -23.38 26.64
C THR A 693 -34.49 -22.77 26.11
N TRP A 694 -35.64 -23.29 26.50
CA TRP A 694 -36.94 -22.72 26.16
C TRP A 694 -37.26 -21.58 27.14
N LEU A 695 -37.65 -20.44 26.59
CA LEU A 695 -37.95 -19.21 27.35
C LEU A 695 -39.34 -18.71 26.90
N THR A 696 -40.07 -18.11 27.84
CA THR A 696 -41.20 -17.28 27.49
C THR A 696 -40.75 -16.01 26.80
N GLU A 697 -41.65 -15.31 26.10
CA GLU A 697 -41.33 -14.00 25.47
C GLU A 697 -40.84 -12.97 26.52
N ASP A 698 -41.26 -13.10 27.77
CA ASP A 698 -40.83 -12.29 28.94
C ASP A 698 -39.46 -12.71 29.50
N GLY A 699 -38.86 -13.80 28.96
CA GLY A 699 -37.54 -14.27 29.35
C GLY A 699 -37.49 -15.26 30.51
N GLU A 700 -38.61 -15.79 30.97
CA GLU A 700 -38.67 -16.84 32.00
C GLU A 700 -38.37 -18.21 31.39
N ALA A 701 -37.52 -18.99 32.04
CA ALA A 701 -37.15 -20.33 31.54
C ALA A 701 -38.22 -21.37 31.83
N LEU A 702 -38.59 -22.16 30.82
CA LEU A 702 -39.42 -23.34 30.95
C LEU A 702 -38.64 -24.48 31.59
N VAL A 703 -39.34 -25.33 32.37
CA VAL A 703 -38.73 -26.44 33.11
C VAL A 703 -38.98 -27.77 32.41
N ALA A 704 -37.88 -28.44 32.03
CA ALA A 704 -37.95 -29.79 31.48
C ALA A 704 -38.60 -30.80 32.45
N GLY A 705 -39.49 -31.66 31.93
CA GLY A 705 -40.27 -32.61 32.72
C GLY A 705 -41.55 -32.01 33.34
N THR A 706 -41.72 -30.69 33.34
CA THR A 706 -42.93 -29.99 33.79
C THR A 706 -43.65 -29.31 32.64
N ASP A 707 -42.93 -28.48 31.89
CA ASP A 707 -43.50 -27.71 30.78
C ASP A 707 -43.34 -28.44 29.46
N TYR A 708 -42.22 -29.15 29.27
CA TYR A 708 -41.92 -29.94 28.08
C TYR A 708 -41.06 -31.17 28.40
N THR A 709 -41.02 -32.13 27.46
CA THR A 709 -40.01 -33.19 27.42
C THR A 709 -39.15 -33.05 26.18
N GLU A 710 -37.89 -33.53 26.23
CA GLU A 710 -36.93 -33.49 25.13
C GLU A 710 -36.38 -34.90 24.91
N GLU A 711 -36.35 -35.35 23.67
CA GLU A 711 -35.65 -36.55 23.21
C GLU A 711 -34.92 -36.26 21.89
N GLU A 712 -33.60 -36.28 21.92
CA GLU A 712 -32.74 -36.06 20.77
C GLU A 712 -33.09 -34.78 19.95
N GLY A 713 -33.37 -33.67 20.64
CA GLY A 713 -33.70 -32.37 20.00
C GLY A 713 -35.18 -32.26 19.57
N VAL A 714 -36.02 -33.23 19.88
CA VAL A 714 -37.48 -33.16 19.68
C VAL A 714 -38.16 -32.79 20.99
N PHE A 715 -38.92 -31.73 21.00
CA PHE A 715 -39.56 -31.16 22.20
C PHE A 715 -41.07 -31.37 22.13
N THR A 716 -41.63 -31.97 23.19
CA THR A 716 -43.10 -32.15 23.36
C THR A 716 -43.55 -31.26 24.50
N PHE A 717 -44.38 -30.27 24.23
CA PHE A 717 -44.94 -29.42 25.29
C PHE A 717 -46.00 -30.17 26.05
N LEU A 718 -45.92 -30.13 27.38
CA LEU A 718 -46.83 -30.90 28.25
C LEU A 718 -48.03 -30.08 28.69
N VAL A 719 -47.88 -28.78 28.77
CA VAL A 719 -48.89 -27.84 29.29
C VAL A 719 -49.01 -26.62 28.39
N LYS A 720 -50.20 -26.02 28.36
CA LYS A 720 -50.44 -24.73 27.74
C LYS A 720 -49.52 -23.67 28.32
N GLN A 721 -49.02 -22.78 27.50
CA GLN A 721 -48.30 -21.57 27.90
C GLN A 721 -49.17 -20.36 27.70
N ASP A 722 -49.19 -19.43 28.66
CA ASP A 722 -50.05 -18.23 28.59
C ASP A 722 -49.45 -17.13 27.72
N VAL A 723 -48.14 -17.22 27.44
CA VAL A 723 -47.39 -16.31 26.54
C VAL A 723 -46.60 -17.15 25.51
N PRO A 724 -46.30 -16.60 24.34
CA PRO A 724 -45.48 -17.30 23.38
C PRO A 724 -44.08 -17.66 23.95
N VAL A 725 -43.53 -18.77 23.47
CA VAL A 725 -42.25 -19.30 23.90
C VAL A 725 -41.30 -19.43 22.68
N TYR A 726 -39.99 -19.34 22.97
CA TYR A 726 -38.94 -19.55 21.95
C TYR A 726 -37.81 -20.36 22.56
N CYS A 727 -37.05 -21.02 21.70
CA CYS A 727 -35.88 -21.80 22.12
C CYS A 727 -34.60 -21.05 21.80
N GLU A 728 -33.75 -20.84 22.82
CA GLU A 728 -32.36 -20.47 22.66
C GLU A 728 -31.47 -21.71 22.53
N MET A 729 -30.51 -21.65 21.57
CA MET A 729 -29.59 -22.74 21.26
C MET A 729 -28.16 -22.28 21.35
N THR A 730 -27.32 -23.00 22.07
CA THR A 730 -25.90 -22.79 22.18
C THR A 730 -25.13 -24.08 21.92
N THR A 731 -23.99 -23.97 21.22
CA THR A 731 -23.16 -25.12 20.92
C THR A 731 -21.68 -24.75 20.85
N ALA A 732 -20.79 -25.63 21.29
CA ALA A 732 -19.36 -25.44 21.14
C ALA A 732 -18.91 -25.48 19.67
N ALA A 733 -19.73 -26.06 18.76
CA ALA A 733 -19.49 -26.08 17.32
C ALA A 733 -19.42 -24.67 16.71
N PHE A 734 -20.17 -23.71 17.28
CA PHE A 734 -20.23 -22.32 16.86
C PHE A 734 -20.25 -21.38 18.07
N PRO A 735 -19.10 -21.14 18.73
CA PRO A 735 -19.03 -20.48 20.04
C PRO A 735 -19.42 -18.99 20.05
N LYS A 736 -19.54 -18.34 18.88
CA LYS A 736 -19.99 -16.92 18.81
C LYS A 736 -21.51 -16.78 19.02
N PHE A 737 -22.28 -17.86 19.00
CA PHE A 737 -23.67 -17.84 19.44
C PHE A 737 -23.74 -17.83 20.98
N SER A 738 -23.50 -16.67 21.56
CA SER A 738 -23.50 -16.47 23.01
C SER A 738 -23.94 -15.06 23.39
N GLY A 739 -24.47 -14.87 24.58
CA GLY A 739 -24.96 -13.58 25.07
C GLY A 739 -26.04 -12.98 24.17
N SER A 740 -25.87 -11.74 23.72
CA SER A 740 -26.81 -11.06 22.82
C SER A 740 -26.93 -11.68 21.42
N ASN A 741 -25.99 -12.56 21.06
CA ASN A 741 -25.96 -13.23 19.76
C ASN A 741 -26.44 -14.69 19.80
N THR A 742 -27.03 -15.13 20.92
CA THR A 742 -27.54 -16.51 21.05
C THR A 742 -28.47 -16.84 19.88
N PHE A 743 -28.28 -18.02 19.31
CA PHE A 743 -29.13 -18.49 18.21
C PHE A 743 -30.49 -18.91 18.77
N LYS A 744 -31.59 -18.56 18.12
CA LYS A 744 -32.92 -18.79 18.60
C LYS A 744 -33.98 -19.09 17.54
N THR A 745 -35.07 -19.70 17.96
CA THR A 745 -36.26 -19.86 17.13
C THR A 745 -37.12 -18.60 17.10
N THR A 746 -38.07 -18.52 16.14
CA THR A 746 -39.24 -17.64 16.30
C THR A 746 -40.09 -18.09 17.49
N THR A 747 -40.95 -17.20 17.96
CA THR A 747 -41.88 -17.56 19.03
C THR A 747 -42.97 -18.52 18.52
N THR A 748 -43.42 -19.40 19.38
CA THR A 748 -44.60 -20.26 19.18
C THR A 748 -45.56 -20.16 20.36
N LEU A 749 -46.86 -20.11 20.12
CA LEU A 749 -47.87 -20.16 21.12
C LEU A 749 -48.22 -21.62 21.44
N VAL A 750 -48.15 -22.03 22.68
CA VAL A 750 -48.54 -23.39 23.10
C VAL A 750 -49.99 -23.38 23.57
N GLU A 751 -50.91 -23.76 22.70
CA GLU A 751 -52.32 -23.85 23.01
C GLU A 751 -52.67 -25.11 23.82
N GLY A 752 -53.80 -25.08 24.55
CA GLY A 752 -54.32 -26.25 25.21
C GLY A 752 -54.71 -27.32 24.18
N GLY A 753 -54.11 -28.50 24.21
CA GLY A 753 -54.60 -29.67 23.44
C GLY A 753 -56.09 -29.85 23.73
N SER A 754 -56.89 -30.27 22.71
CA SER A 754 -58.30 -30.63 22.94
C SER A 754 -58.33 -31.60 24.09
N SER A 755 -58.98 -31.21 25.19
CA SER A 755 -59.16 -32.06 26.36
C SER A 755 -59.86 -33.33 25.95
N ILE A 756 -59.11 -34.42 25.73
CA ILE A 756 -59.57 -35.67 26.26
C ILE A 756 -59.49 -35.38 27.74
N GLU A 757 -60.63 -35.31 28.43
CA GLU A 757 -60.74 -35.48 29.90
C GLU A 757 -60.11 -36.83 30.23
N GLY A 758 -58.80 -36.96 30.17
CA GLY A 758 -58.01 -37.99 30.73
C GLY A 758 -57.66 -37.54 32.14
N THR A 759 -58.34 -38.07 33.09
CA THR A 759 -57.95 -38.12 34.49
C THR A 759 -56.45 -37.82 34.63
N ARG A 760 -56.08 -36.74 35.34
CA ARG A 760 -54.69 -36.52 35.82
C ARG A 760 -54.21 -37.84 36.43
N HIS A 761 -53.45 -38.63 35.67
CA HIS A 761 -52.67 -39.70 36.28
C HIS A 761 -51.56 -39.00 37.05
N ASN A 762 -51.69 -38.93 38.34
CA ASN A 762 -50.60 -38.63 39.24
C ASN A 762 -49.40 -39.48 38.80
N ALA A 763 -48.24 -38.90 38.68
CA ALA A 763 -47.00 -39.64 38.35
C ALA A 763 -46.94 -40.89 39.23
N PRO A 764 -46.58 -42.06 38.68
CA PRO A 764 -46.58 -43.32 39.49
C PRO A 764 -45.76 -43.09 40.74
N VAL A 765 -46.41 -43.31 41.91
CA VAL A 765 -45.75 -43.22 43.22
C VAL A 765 -45.23 -44.61 43.59
N ILE A 766 -43.93 -44.69 43.76
CA ILE A 766 -43.23 -45.93 44.12
C ILE A 766 -42.97 -45.91 45.63
N THR A 767 -43.61 -46.81 46.36
CA THR A 767 -43.46 -46.99 47.80
C THR A 767 -42.81 -48.35 48.05
N ALA A 768 -41.62 -48.30 48.72
CA ALA A 768 -40.95 -49.54 49.14
C ALA A 768 -41.16 -49.75 50.61
N THR A 769 -41.62 -50.90 50.99
CA THR A 769 -41.76 -51.41 52.39
C THR A 769 -41.02 -52.72 52.46
N ARG A 770 -40.85 -53.27 53.72
CA ARG A 770 -40.06 -54.49 53.94
C ARG A 770 -40.52 -55.66 53.05
N GLY A 771 -39.70 -55.98 52.01
CA GLY A 771 -40.00 -57.10 51.16
C GLY A 771 -41.03 -56.81 50.04
N ASN A 772 -41.56 -55.57 49.90
CA ASN A 772 -42.59 -55.23 48.92
C ASN A 772 -42.32 -53.86 48.33
N VAL A 773 -42.55 -53.75 47.03
CA VAL A 773 -42.51 -52.49 46.22
C VAL A 773 -43.84 -52.29 45.56
N LEU A 774 -44.61 -51.31 46.09
CA LEU A 774 -45.91 -50.92 45.54
C LEU A 774 -45.75 -49.73 44.63
N ILE A 775 -46.25 -49.85 43.38
CA ILE A 775 -46.30 -48.74 42.42
C ILE A 775 -47.80 -48.43 42.24
N THR A 776 -48.19 -47.19 42.54
CA THR A 776 -49.58 -46.71 42.37
C THR A 776 -49.60 -45.57 41.33
N GLY A 777 -50.77 -45.23 40.79
CA GLY A 777 -50.93 -44.19 39.78
C GLY A 777 -50.62 -44.67 38.35
N LEU A 778 -50.59 -45.97 38.11
CA LEU A 778 -50.33 -46.58 36.80
C LEU A 778 -51.63 -46.60 35.95
N ALA A 779 -51.44 -46.39 34.67
CA ALA A 779 -52.51 -46.68 33.68
C ALA A 779 -52.71 -48.21 33.57
N ASN A 780 -53.96 -48.64 33.24
CA ASN A 780 -54.24 -50.02 33.00
C ASN A 780 -53.45 -50.49 31.74
N GLY A 781 -52.76 -51.65 31.81
CA GLY A 781 -51.92 -52.14 30.77
C GLY A 781 -50.46 -51.65 30.75
N CYS A 782 -50.04 -50.92 31.75
CA CYS A 782 -48.67 -50.44 31.92
C CYS A 782 -47.72 -51.56 32.38
N ASP A 783 -46.67 -51.80 31.61
CA ASP A 783 -45.59 -52.73 32.01
C ASP A 783 -44.64 -52.10 33.03
N VAL A 784 -44.49 -52.76 34.15
CA VAL A 784 -43.54 -52.42 35.18
C VAL A 784 -42.44 -53.48 35.22
N LYS A 785 -41.18 -53.06 35.09
CA LYS A 785 -40.01 -53.94 35.13
C LYS A 785 -39.11 -53.58 36.31
N VAL A 786 -38.65 -54.60 36.99
CA VAL A 786 -37.71 -54.49 38.10
C VAL A 786 -36.38 -55.09 37.71
N TYR A 787 -35.31 -54.38 37.94
CA TYR A 787 -33.95 -54.78 37.60
C TYR A 787 -33.08 -54.77 38.84
N ASN A 788 -32.12 -55.70 38.93
CA ASN A 788 -31.04 -55.59 39.87
C ASN A 788 -30.00 -54.53 39.45
N LEU A 789 -29.02 -54.22 40.29
CA LEU A 789 -27.99 -53.22 39.99
C LEU A 789 -27.04 -53.61 38.82
N SER A 790 -27.05 -54.86 38.41
CA SER A 790 -26.29 -55.31 37.20
C SER A 790 -27.13 -55.20 35.91
N GLY A 791 -28.35 -54.65 35.97
CA GLY A 791 -29.25 -54.45 34.81
C GLY A 791 -30.02 -55.68 34.39
N GLN A 792 -29.96 -56.78 35.14
CA GLN A 792 -30.71 -57.99 34.86
C GLN A 792 -32.17 -57.84 35.34
N THR A 793 -33.13 -58.15 34.50
CA THR A 793 -34.57 -58.13 34.88
C THR A 793 -34.90 -59.21 35.93
N ILE A 794 -35.41 -58.78 37.07
CA ILE A 794 -35.80 -59.62 38.19
C ILE A 794 -37.31 -59.94 38.18
N ALA A 795 -38.14 -59.01 37.77
CA ALA A 795 -39.58 -59.20 37.68
C ALA A 795 -40.20 -58.26 36.63
N VAL A 796 -41.27 -58.69 36.03
CA VAL A 796 -42.09 -57.89 35.05
C VAL A 796 -43.55 -58.18 35.38
N GLN A 797 -44.33 -57.11 35.49
CA GLN A 797 -45.78 -57.24 35.70
C GLN A 797 -46.51 -56.12 34.97
N THR A 798 -47.56 -56.48 34.21
CA THR A 798 -48.43 -55.51 33.57
C THR A 798 -49.57 -55.13 34.51
N SER A 799 -49.86 -53.85 34.71
CA SER A 799 -50.90 -53.36 35.59
C SER A 799 -52.28 -53.73 35.08
N THR A 800 -53.13 -54.38 35.95
CA THR A 800 -54.50 -54.64 35.68
C THR A 800 -55.46 -53.68 36.33
N GLY A 801 -54.97 -52.51 36.78
CA GLY A 801 -55.60 -51.35 37.45
C GLY A 801 -54.56 -50.27 37.64
N ASN A 802 -54.76 -49.44 38.64
CA ASN A 802 -53.84 -48.32 38.87
C ASN A 802 -52.63 -48.62 39.77
N ALA A 803 -52.41 -49.94 40.13
CA ALA A 803 -51.29 -50.31 40.99
C ALA A 803 -50.71 -51.68 40.56
N VAL A 804 -49.39 -51.86 40.84
CA VAL A 804 -48.66 -53.13 40.80
C VAL A 804 -47.86 -53.29 42.07
N ASN A 805 -47.79 -54.50 42.64
CA ASN A 805 -47.01 -54.80 43.80
C ASN A 805 -46.05 -55.97 43.52
N PHE A 806 -44.79 -55.79 43.82
CA PHE A 806 -43.76 -56.82 43.75
C PHE A 806 -43.28 -57.22 45.14
N SER A 807 -43.24 -58.54 45.38
CA SER A 807 -42.52 -59.06 46.54
C SER A 807 -41.10 -59.36 46.13
N LEU A 808 -40.14 -58.72 46.77
CA LEU A 808 -38.73 -58.78 46.45
C LEU A 808 -37.92 -59.14 47.67
N GLU A 809 -36.81 -59.85 47.46
CA GLU A 809 -35.83 -60.08 48.54
C GLU A 809 -35.23 -58.74 48.99
N PRO A 810 -34.78 -58.63 50.26
CA PRO A 810 -34.12 -57.40 50.69
C PRO A 810 -32.93 -57.03 49.78
N GLY A 811 -32.97 -55.80 49.22
CA GLY A 811 -31.93 -55.32 48.30
C GLY A 811 -32.25 -54.02 47.60
N LEU A 812 -31.29 -53.53 46.80
CA LEU A 812 -31.40 -52.34 45.94
C LEU A 812 -31.81 -52.76 44.51
N TYR A 813 -32.86 -52.13 44.00
CA TYR A 813 -33.43 -52.42 42.69
C TYR A 813 -33.68 -51.14 41.94
N ILE A 814 -33.74 -51.26 40.61
CA ILE A 814 -34.24 -50.22 39.69
C ILE A 814 -35.60 -50.67 39.18
N VAL A 815 -36.63 -49.88 39.49
CA VAL A 815 -37.99 -50.08 39.00
C VAL A 815 -38.24 -49.12 37.83
N LYS A 816 -38.68 -49.65 36.72
CA LYS A 816 -39.04 -48.89 35.51
C LYS A 816 -40.51 -49.11 35.23
N ALA A 817 -41.31 -48.05 35.19
CA ALA A 817 -42.69 -48.00 34.81
C ALA A 817 -42.90 -46.89 33.79
N ASN A 818 -43.28 -47.21 32.58
CA ASN A 818 -43.33 -46.29 31.45
C ASN A 818 -41.96 -45.60 31.28
N HIS A 819 -41.92 -44.27 31.35
CA HIS A 819 -40.74 -43.46 31.21
C HIS A 819 -40.04 -43.13 32.55
N ILE A 820 -40.60 -43.59 33.65
CA ILE A 820 -40.08 -43.37 34.97
C ILE A 820 -39.17 -44.50 35.42
N SER A 821 -37.96 -44.18 35.83
CA SER A 821 -37.04 -45.15 36.44
C SER A 821 -36.66 -44.63 37.83
N CYS A 822 -36.83 -45.44 38.84
CA CYS A 822 -36.49 -45.08 40.21
C CYS A 822 -35.67 -46.18 40.89
N LYS A 823 -34.65 -45.75 41.66
CA LYS A 823 -33.89 -46.67 42.51
C LYS A 823 -34.63 -46.88 43.82
N VAL A 824 -34.92 -48.13 44.13
CA VAL A 824 -35.74 -48.54 45.29
C VAL A 824 -34.94 -49.43 46.18
N ASN A 825 -35.03 -49.22 47.48
CA ASN A 825 -34.49 -50.10 48.52
C ASN A 825 -35.63 -50.92 49.17
N ALA A 826 -35.72 -52.21 48.81
CA ALA A 826 -36.64 -53.17 49.41
C ALA A 826 -36.01 -53.77 50.68
N GLN A 827 -36.03 -53.05 51.83
CA GLN A 827 -35.50 -53.55 53.12
C GLN A 827 -36.53 -54.35 53.88
#